data_157b61c3f73ba82802a9875873c60cca
#
_entry.id   157b61c3f73ba82802a9875873c60cca
#
_cell.length_a   1.000
_cell.length_b   1.000
_cell.length_c   1.000
_cell.angle_alpha   90.00
_cell.angle_beta   90.00
_cell.angle_gamma   90.00
#
_symmetry.space_group_name_H-M   'P 1'
#
loop_
_entity.id
_entity.type
_entity.pdbx_description
1 polymer ?
#
loop_
_entity_poly.entity_id
_entity_poly.type
_entity_poly.pdbx_seq_one_letter_code
_entity_poly.pdbx_strand_id
1 'polypeptide(L)'
;MTTCRSPVPQPRRAAAASSFFFYNEIMDRASAQKRTLQLKEEILRLNRAYFTDNKTLVPEPVRDSLKAELIALEKEYPEFITPDSPTQRVGAALDSKLPKQKHLYKKESLQDAFSRADLDEWVDIMRRALGKAEVKFEFETELKIDGLNMSLVYEQKNAGYDLVRAVTRGNGVEGEDVTHAVKTIQAVPLSFAMPNKYAHRDLPQFLEIGGEVYIEKKTLQKINENLSEEEKFANPRNAAAGSVRQLDPAIAASRDLRMFCYSLDSAAVDGLGIETQKELMEFLAVCGLPVEKSYQVLHSIDEIEALYKKIGESRESLPYDIDGIVIKVNDKRMQKDLGSTAKAPRYARALKFAAQEASSRILDIELQVGRTGAITPVAHLSPVQLAGTTVTRATLHNEDEIKRQGICIGDTVIVRKAGDIIPEVMEVLVNLRPEGSKPFHYPLHCPSCGTLLVRPEGEVVHRCPSDDCSAVRLQRIEHFASRYAMNIEGLGGETVEALITANLISDTGDIFFLTENDLMMLPLFKEKKTANLLAKIDAARKTPLERFLFALGIRHIGRETAELLSKRLDWEKNAETLTPSEVATTLQSIGEEELLSIDGVGAVLARALKEWIDDEDNRALLHKLENGGLRLTVSTQGTIPQIFTDKIFVLTGTLPTLGREEAKAMIKDRGGKVSSAVSKKTNYVLAGSEAGSKLDDAKALGVAVIDQEEFLKMIGEETPLS
;
A
#
# COMPACT_ATOMS: atom_id res chain seq x y z
N MET A 1 41.43 24.88 50.05
CA MET A 1 41.64 24.42 48.66
C MET A 1 40.34 23.93 48.12
N THR A 2 39.67 24.83 47.42
CA THR A 2 38.30 24.69 46.86
C THR A 2 38.41 24.16 45.44
N THR A 3 37.98 22.94 45.19
CA THR A 3 37.93 22.37 43.84
C THR A 3 36.55 22.64 43.23
N CYS A 4 36.53 23.52 42.24
CA CYS A 4 35.43 23.73 41.34
C CYS A 4 35.14 22.45 40.50
N ARG A 5 33.99 21.87 40.68
CA ARG A 5 33.42 20.90 39.72
C ARG A 5 32.53 21.67 38.73
N SER A 6 32.91 21.65 37.46
CA SER A 6 32.06 22.10 36.34
C SER A 6 30.81 21.21 36.22
N PRO A 7 29.62 21.78 35.91
CA PRO A 7 28.42 20.98 35.74
C PRO A 7 28.46 20.26 34.39
N VAL A 8 28.20 18.95 34.44
CA VAL A 8 27.91 18.11 33.26
C VAL A 8 26.61 18.61 32.60
N PRO A 9 26.55 18.82 31.29
CA PRO A 9 25.32 19.20 30.64
C PRO A 9 24.30 18.06 30.71
N GLN A 10 23.18 18.34 31.35
CA GLN A 10 22.01 17.45 31.33
C GLN A 10 21.47 17.31 29.90
N PRO A 11 21.07 16.12 29.46
CA PRO A 11 20.39 15.95 28.19
C PRO A 11 19.04 16.69 28.21
N ARG A 12 18.81 17.51 27.19
CA ARG A 12 17.55 18.22 27.00
C ARG A 12 16.41 17.21 26.96
N ARG A 13 15.51 17.30 27.92
CA ARG A 13 14.24 16.59 27.97
C ARG A 13 13.48 16.90 26.67
N ALA A 14 13.30 15.90 25.83
CA ALA A 14 12.31 15.93 24.78
C ALA A 14 10.93 15.88 25.46
N ALA A 15 10.22 16.97 25.44
CA ALA A 15 8.82 17.06 25.87
C ALA A 15 7.98 16.31 24.82
N ALA A 16 7.66 15.05 25.09
CA ALA A 16 6.60 14.32 24.42
C ALA A 16 5.27 14.63 25.13
N ALA A 17 4.67 15.76 24.79
CA ALA A 17 3.28 16.01 25.11
C ALA A 17 2.71 16.99 24.09
N SER A 18 1.66 16.54 23.39
CA SER A 18 0.69 17.33 22.64
C SER A 18 1.26 18.30 21.60
N SER A 19 1.48 17.80 20.40
CA SER A 19 1.49 18.68 19.23
C SER A 19 0.93 17.94 17.99
N PHE A 20 -0.38 17.68 18.03
CA PHE A 20 -1.21 17.59 16.84
C PHE A 20 -1.44 19.01 16.30
N PHE A 21 -0.39 19.83 16.15
CA PHE A 21 -0.49 21.14 15.52
C PHE A 21 0.87 21.52 14.93
N PHE A 22 0.89 21.64 13.59
CA PHE A 22 1.86 22.40 12.80
C PHE A 22 3.31 21.94 12.79
N TYR A 23 3.65 20.99 11.88
CA TYR A 23 4.87 21.05 11.13
C TYR A 23 4.57 21.43 9.66
N ASN A 24 3.93 22.56 9.46
CA ASN A 24 4.26 23.42 8.36
C ASN A 24 5.41 24.30 8.88
N GLU A 25 6.68 23.89 8.73
CA GLU A 25 7.71 24.89 8.58
C GLU A 25 7.27 25.72 7.38
N ILE A 26 6.79 26.93 7.65
CA ILE A 26 6.54 27.94 6.62
C ILE A 26 7.88 28.12 5.96
N MET A 27 8.04 27.51 4.79
CA MET A 27 9.24 27.62 3.99
C MET A 27 9.40 29.12 3.73
N ASP A 28 10.52 29.74 4.09
CA ASP A 28 10.70 31.14 3.77
C ASP A 28 10.52 31.35 2.25
N ARG A 29 10.10 32.56 1.88
CA ARG A 29 9.74 32.89 0.50
C ARG A 29 10.85 32.58 -0.51
N ALA A 30 12.12 32.74 -0.12
CA ALA A 30 13.26 32.48 -1.00
C ALA A 30 13.45 30.98 -1.24
N SER A 31 13.32 30.17 -0.19
CA SER A 31 13.35 28.72 -0.26
C SER A 31 12.18 28.16 -1.05
N ALA A 32 10.96 28.70 -0.85
CA ALA A 32 9.78 28.34 -1.62
C ALA A 32 9.94 28.65 -3.13
N GLN A 33 10.51 29.82 -3.46
CA GLN A 33 10.80 30.20 -4.85
C GLN A 33 11.80 29.24 -5.51
N LYS A 34 12.92 28.92 -4.81
CA LYS A 34 13.92 27.98 -5.30
C LYS A 34 13.31 26.60 -5.51
N ARG A 35 12.51 26.12 -4.55
CA ARG A 35 11.83 24.82 -4.64
C ARG A 35 10.85 24.77 -5.81
N THR A 36 10.09 25.84 -6.03
CA THR A 36 9.16 25.98 -7.17
C THR A 36 9.92 25.83 -8.51
N LEU A 37 11.07 26.48 -8.66
CA LEU A 37 11.88 26.35 -9.88
C LEU A 37 12.40 24.93 -10.08
N GLN A 38 12.94 24.29 -9.04
CA GLN A 38 13.42 22.91 -9.11
C GLN A 38 12.29 21.93 -9.51
N LEU A 39 11.12 22.07 -8.90
CA LEU A 39 9.96 21.24 -9.24
C LEU A 39 9.51 21.46 -10.69
N LYS A 40 9.47 22.71 -11.18
CA LYS A 40 9.14 23.01 -12.58
C LYS A 40 10.09 22.30 -13.54
N GLU A 41 11.40 22.43 -13.32
CA GLU A 41 12.42 21.81 -14.17
C GLU A 41 12.31 20.28 -14.16
N GLU A 42 12.20 19.69 -12.98
CA GLU A 42 12.13 18.24 -12.84
C GLU A 42 10.84 17.66 -13.43
N ILE A 43 9.68 18.27 -13.16
CA ILE A 43 8.41 17.83 -13.75
C ILE A 43 8.43 17.97 -15.28
N LEU A 44 9.04 19.03 -15.83
CA LEU A 44 9.19 19.19 -17.28
C LEU A 44 10.09 18.10 -17.87
N ARG A 45 11.21 17.77 -17.20
CA ARG A 45 12.11 16.67 -17.58
C ARG A 45 11.38 15.32 -17.57
N LEU A 46 10.66 15.01 -16.47
CA LEU A 46 9.89 13.78 -16.34
C LEU A 46 8.74 13.70 -17.35
N ASN A 47 8.05 14.81 -17.60
CA ASN A 47 7.00 14.88 -18.60
C ASN A 47 7.55 14.69 -20.03
N ARG A 48 8.72 15.26 -20.34
CA ARG A 48 9.37 15.03 -21.64
C ARG A 48 9.73 13.56 -21.82
N ALA A 49 10.39 12.96 -20.83
CA ALA A 49 10.74 11.55 -20.87
C ALA A 49 9.49 10.67 -21.06
N TYR A 50 8.42 10.94 -20.31
CA TYR A 50 7.19 10.14 -20.34
C TYR A 50 6.37 10.34 -21.62
N PHE A 51 6.09 11.61 -22.00
CA PHE A 51 5.19 11.91 -23.13
C PHE A 51 5.88 11.98 -24.48
N THR A 52 7.16 12.33 -24.51
CA THR A 52 7.92 12.51 -25.77
C THR A 52 8.82 11.31 -26.06
N ASP A 53 9.65 10.94 -25.06
CA ASP A 53 10.66 9.89 -25.23
C ASP A 53 10.11 8.50 -24.93
N ASN A 54 8.87 8.40 -24.44
CA ASN A 54 8.17 7.17 -24.05
C ASN A 54 8.94 6.34 -23.00
N LYS A 55 9.63 7.04 -22.08
CA LYS A 55 10.43 6.45 -20.99
C LYS A 55 9.82 6.80 -19.64
N THR A 56 9.56 5.80 -18.82
CA THR A 56 9.16 5.98 -17.42
C THR A 56 10.40 6.09 -16.54
N LEU A 57 10.76 7.30 -16.12
CA LEU A 57 11.88 7.54 -15.21
C LEU A 57 11.49 7.43 -13.73
N VAL A 58 10.24 7.71 -13.41
CA VAL A 58 9.63 7.53 -12.10
C VAL A 58 8.19 7.03 -12.29
N PRO A 59 7.61 6.31 -11.32
CA PRO A 59 6.21 5.92 -11.35
C PRO A 59 5.26 7.12 -11.52
N GLU A 60 4.14 6.93 -12.20
CA GLU A 60 3.17 8.01 -12.43
C GLU A 60 2.67 8.65 -11.13
N PRO A 61 2.34 7.91 -10.06
CA PRO A 61 1.95 8.50 -8.78
C PRO A 61 3.02 9.41 -8.16
N VAL A 62 4.29 9.10 -8.35
CA VAL A 62 5.40 9.97 -7.88
C VAL A 62 5.41 11.28 -8.66
N ARG A 63 5.22 11.23 -9.98
CA ARG A 63 5.11 12.44 -10.82
C ARG A 63 3.89 13.28 -10.42
N ASP A 64 2.76 12.64 -10.13
CA ASP A 64 1.54 13.31 -9.66
C ASP A 64 1.75 13.97 -8.29
N SER A 65 2.49 13.32 -7.37
CA SER A 65 2.81 13.92 -6.06
C SER A 65 3.74 15.14 -6.17
N LEU A 66 4.74 15.12 -7.05
CA LEU A 66 5.59 16.30 -7.34
C LEU A 66 4.77 17.45 -7.92
N LYS A 67 3.82 17.14 -8.82
CA LYS A 67 2.91 18.13 -9.38
C LYS A 67 1.96 18.71 -8.32
N ALA A 68 1.47 17.88 -7.41
CA ALA A 68 0.63 18.33 -6.28
C ALA A 68 1.41 19.29 -5.35
N GLU A 69 2.68 19.00 -5.06
CA GLU A 69 3.56 19.90 -4.30
C GLU A 69 3.71 21.25 -5.02
N LEU A 70 3.97 21.25 -6.34
CA LEU A 70 4.08 22.48 -7.13
C LEU A 70 2.77 23.29 -7.11
N ILE A 71 1.60 22.62 -7.23
CA ILE A 71 0.29 23.29 -7.16
C ILE A 71 0.09 23.94 -5.78
N ALA A 72 0.47 23.26 -4.70
CA ALA A 72 0.38 23.81 -3.34
C ALA A 72 1.24 25.07 -3.17
N LEU A 73 2.49 25.04 -3.64
CA LEU A 73 3.39 26.22 -3.61
C LEU A 73 2.86 27.37 -4.47
N GLU A 74 2.35 27.10 -5.67
CA GLU A 74 1.75 28.13 -6.53
C GLU A 74 0.43 28.68 -5.97
N LYS A 75 -0.30 27.93 -5.16
CA LYS A 75 -1.49 28.40 -4.43
C LYS A 75 -1.12 29.31 -3.27
N GLU A 76 -0.05 28.99 -2.54
CA GLU A 76 0.46 29.77 -1.42
C GLU A 76 1.14 31.06 -1.90
N TYR A 77 1.89 30.97 -3.02
CA TYR A 77 2.62 32.09 -3.65
C TYR A 77 2.19 32.29 -5.10
N PRO A 78 1.04 32.93 -5.38
CA PRO A 78 0.50 33.08 -6.75
C PRO A 78 1.45 33.80 -7.73
N GLU A 79 2.37 34.63 -7.22
CA GLU A 79 3.38 35.31 -8.02
C GLU A 79 4.44 34.36 -8.61
N PHE A 80 4.56 33.11 -8.14
CA PHE A 80 5.45 32.10 -8.70
C PHE A 80 4.84 31.38 -9.92
N ILE A 81 3.56 31.61 -10.21
CA ILE A 81 2.92 31.09 -11.41
C ILE A 81 3.51 31.77 -12.63
N THR A 82 4.14 30.99 -13.49
CA THR A 82 4.65 31.47 -14.78
C THR A 82 3.90 30.82 -15.93
N PRO A 83 3.78 31.47 -17.11
CA PRO A 83 3.05 30.91 -18.26
C PRO A 83 3.57 29.55 -18.73
N ASP A 84 4.84 29.24 -18.43
CA ASP A 84 5.51 27.98 -18.78
C ASP A 84 5.43 26.91 -17.68
N SER A 85 4.79 27.21 -16.53
CA SER A 85 4.64 26.23 -15.46
C SER A 85 3.95 24.95 -15.95
N PRO A 86 4.43 23.75 -15.56
CA PRO A 86 3.78 22.48 -15.86
C PRO A 86 2.33 22.42 -15.38
N THR A 87 1.97 23.20 -14.35
CA THR A 87 0.60 23.31 -13.85
C THR A 87 -0.32 24.11 -14.78
N GLN A 88 0.24 24.92 -15.67
CA GLN A 88 -0.50 25.74 -16.65
C GLN A 88 -0.61 25.06 -18.01
N ARG A 89 0.18 24.01 -18.27
CA ARG A 89 0.21 23.32 -19.57
C ARG A 89 -0.80 22.17 -19.64
N VAL A 90 -1.42 22.04 -20.81
CA VAL A 90 -2.17 20.86 -21.23
C VAL A 90 -1.36 20.21 -22.35
N GLY A 91 -0.71 19.08 -22.05
CA GLY A 91 0.04 18.28 -23.02
C GLY A 91 1.50 18.71 -23.28
N ALA A 92 2.30 17.75 -23.81
CA ALA A 92 3.70 17.96 -24.20
C ALA A 92 3.81 18.62 -25.57
N ALA A 93 4.95 19.27 -25.85
CA ALA A 93 5.29 19.69 -27.20
C ALA A 93 5.42 18.46 -28.11
N LEU A 94 4.80 18.51 -29.29
CA LEU A 94 4.88 17.43 -30.29
C LEU A 94 6.22 17.55 -31.02
N ASP A 95 7.12 16.60 -30.76
CA ASP A 95 8.41 16.47 -31.42
C ASP A 95 8.54 15.07 -32.03
N SER A 96 7.69 14.78 -33.02
CA SER A 96 7.70 13.50 -33.69
C SER A 96 7.72 13.67 -35.22
N LYS A 97 8.09 12.59 -35.94
CA LYS A 97 8.11 12.52 -37.41
C LYS A 97 6.72 12.33 -38.03
N LEU A 98 5.68 12.10 -37.22
CA LEU A 98 4.31 11.91 -37.67
C LEU A 98 3.67 13.24 -38.04
N PRO A 99 2.79 13.27 -39.06
CA PRO A 99 2.04 14.48 -39.45
C PRO A 99 1.20 14.99 -38.27
N LYS A 100 1.16 16.32 -38.09
CA LYS A 100 0.31 16.94 -37.07
C LYS A 100 -1.05 17.28 -37.66
N GLN A 101 -2.10 17.05 -36.87
CA GLN A 101 -3.48 17.34 -37.23
C GLN A 101 -4.18 18.09 -36.09
N LYS A 102 -5.00 19.08 -36.47
CA LYS A 102 -5.86 19.79 -35.51
C LYS A 102 -7.08 18.96 -35.16
N HIS A 103 -7.45 18.98 -33.88
CA HIS A 103 -8.74 18.48 -33.43
C HIS A 103 -9.89 19.37 -33.94
N LEU A 104 -11.05 18.78 -34.19
CA LEU A 104 -12.23 19.56 -34.49
C LEU A 104 -12.69 20.33 -33.23
N TYR A 105 -12.51 19.73 -32.06
CA TYR A 105 -12.86 20.31 -30.78
C TYR A 105 -11.71 20.16 -29.78
N LYS A 106 -11.47 21.20 -28.97
CA LYS A 106 -10.43 21.18 -27.96
C LYS A 106 -10.59 20.00 -26.99
N LYS A 107 -9.51 19.27 -26.78
CA LYS A 107 -9.46 18.16 -25.82
C LYS A 107 -9.03 18.66 -24.47
N GLU A 108 -9.84 18.39 -23.47
CA GLU A 108 -9.60 18.80 -22.09
C GLU A 108 -9.10 17.62 -21.26
N SER A 109 -8.34 17.91 -20.21
CA SER A 109 -7.95 16.93 -19.19
C SER A 109 -9.05 16.84 -18.14
N LEU A 110 -9.13 15.72 -17.42
CA LEU A 110 -9.95 15.64 -16.22
C LEU A 110 -9.18 16.22 -15.04
N GLN A 111 -9.89 16.76 -14.07
CA GLN A 111 -9.34 17.11 -12.78
C GLN A 111 -9.40 15.88 -11.87
N ASP A 112 -8.29 15.56 -11.20
CA ASP A 112 -8.21 14.43 -10.30
C ASP A 112 -8.92 14.70 -8.96
N ALA A 113 -9.45 13.64 -8.35
CA ALA A 113 -9.90 13.54 -6.98
C ALA A 113 -9.27 12.29 -6.37
N PHE A 114 -8.95 12.31 -5.08
CA PHE A 114 -8.29 11.20 -4.37
C PHE A 114 -9.07 10.76 -3.12
N SER A 115 -10.09 11.52 -2.76
CA SER A 115 -10.85 11.28 -1.54
C SER A 115 -12.33 11.62 -1.71
N ARG A 116 -13.14 11.12 -0.76
CA ARG A 116 -14.53 11.52 -0.63
C ARG A 116 -14.69 13.04 -0.46
N ALA A 117 -13.83 13.66 0.34
CA ALA A 117 -13.89 15.11 0.58
C ALA A 117 -13.71 15.90 -0.72
N ASP A 118 -12.84 15.45 -1.64
CA ASP A 118 -12.67 16.08 -2.95
C ASP A 118 -13.94 16.00 -3.79
N LEU A 119 -14.68 14.89 -3.69
CA LEU A 119 -15.95 14.72 -4.40
C LEU A 119 -17.07 15.59 -3.81
N ASP A 120 -17.14 15.68 -2.49
CA ASP A 120 -18.11 16.56 -1.79
C ASP A 120 -17.84 18.02 -2.16
N GLU A 121 -16.57 18.47 -2.15
CA GLU A 121 -16.18 19.81 -2.60
C GLU A 121 -16.55 20.05 -4.08
N TRP A 122 -16.33 19.07 -4.93
CA TRP A 122 -16.69 19.15 -6.34
C TRP A 122 -18.19 19.33 -6.55
N VAL A 123 -19.02 18.59 -5.83
CA VAL A 123 -20.49 18.73 -5.87
C VAL A 123 -20.89 20.14 -5.45
N ASP A 124 -20.27 20.67 -4.40
CA ASP A 124 -20.55 22.04 -3.92
C ASP A 124 -20.09 23.12 -4.92
N ILE A 125 -18.99 22.91 -5.61
CA ILE A 125 -18.54 23.79 -6.72
C ILE A 125 -19.60 23.78 -7.85
N MET A 126 -20.12 22.62 -8.22
CA MET A 126 -21.16 22.51 -9.26
C MET A 126 -22.47 23.20 -8.84
N ARG A 127 -22.93 23.01 -7.59
CA ARG A 127 -24.13 23.68 -7.05
C ARG A 127 -23.99 25.20 -7.09
N ARG A 128 -22.82 25.71 -6.69
CA ARG A 128 -22.51 27.15 -6.76
C ARG A 128 -22.51 27.67 -8.19
N ALA A 129 -21.91 26.91 -9.14
CA ALA A 129 -21.87 27.30 -10.54
C ALA A 129 -23.24 27.37 -11.19
N LEU A 130 -24.17 26.48 -10.79
CA LEU A 130 -25.57 26.48 -11.27
C LEU A 130 -26.47 27.48 -10.54
N GLY A 131 -26.00 28.10 -9.44
CA GLY A 131 -26.80 29.00 -8.60
C GLY A 131 -27.96 28.30 -7.88
N LYS A 132 -27.90 27.01 -7.66
CA LYS A 132 -29.00 26.18 -7.13
C LYS A 132 -28.45 25.27 -6.01
N ALA A 133 -28.80 25.54 -4.75
CA ALA A 133 -28.31 24.81 -3.59
C ALA A 133 -28.79 23.34 -3.51
N GLU A 134 -30.01 23.06 -4.00
CA GLU A 134 -30.68 21.75 -3.84
C GLU A 134 -30.70 20.90 -5.12
N VAL A 135 -29.76 21.12 -6.05
CA VAL A 135 -29.68 20.29 -7.26
C VAL A 135 -29.27 18.87 -6.89
N LYS A 136 -30.06 17.90 -7.33
CA LYS A 136 -29.71 16.49 -7.32
C LYS A 136 -28.99 16.15 -8.62
N PHE A 137 -27.83 15.53 -8.51
CA PHE A 137 -27.07 15.06 -9.67
C PHE A 137 -27.27 13.57 -9.83
N GLU A 138 -27.37 13.14 -11.09
CA GLU A 138 -27.10 11.77 -11.50
C GLU A 138 -25.71 11.73 -12.12
N PHE A 139 -24.95 10.71 -11.81
CA PHE A 139 -23.59 10.55 -12.26
C PHE A 139 -23.47 9.29 -13.12
N GLU A 140 -23.01 9.44 -14.33
CA GLU A 140 -22.50 8.30 -15.07
C GLU A 140 -21.06 8.04 -14.64
N THR A 141 -20.72 6.77 -14.39
CA THR A 141 -19.40 6.33 -13.95
C THR A 141 -18.86 5.25 -14.87
N GLU A 142 -17.59 5.35 -15.22
CA GLU A 142 -16.88 4.40 -16.08
C GLU A 142 -15.48 4.11 -15.54
N LEU A 143 -14.86 3.01 -15.96
CA LEU A 143 -13.47 2.71 -15.60
C LEU A 143 -12.52 3.70 -16.26
N LYS A 144 -11.57 4.19 -15.49
CA LYS A 144 -10.48 5.03 -16.02
C LYS A 144 -9.37 4.13 -16.54
N ILE A 145 -9.46 3.82 -17.84
CA ILE A 145 -8.47 2.99 -18.51
C ILE A 145 -7.13 3.70 -18.57
N ASP A 146 -6.06 3.00 -18.21
CA ASP A 146 -4.69 3.51 -18.33
C ASP A 146 -4.14 3.18 -19.72
N GLY A 147 -4.35 4.10 -20.65
CA GLY A 147 -4.00 3.96 -22.05
C GLY A 147 -3.53 5.27 -22.68
N LEU A 148 -3.66 5.37 -23.98
CA LEU A 148 -3.36 6.57 -24.76
C LEU A 148 -4.67 7.17 -25.30
N ASN A 149 -4.98 8.40 -24.90
CA ASN A 149 -6.14 9.10 -25.41
C ASN A 149 -6.07 9.31 -26.95
N MET A 150 -7.17 9.00 -27.62
CA MET A 150 -7.29 8.99 -29.07
C MET A 150 -8.60 9.62 -29.51
N SER A 151 -8.55 10.42 -30.57
CA SER A 151 -9.71 10.94 -31.29
C SER A 151 -9.87 10.23 -32.62
N LEU A 152 -11.05 9.65 -32.86
CA LEU A 152 -11.46 9.10 -34.12
C LEU A 152 -12.32 10.13 -34.83
N VAL A 153 -11.96 10.54 -36.05
CA VAL A 153 -12.76 11.44 -36.88
C VAL A 153 -13.41 10.64 -37.99
N TYR A 154 -14.72 10.62 -37.96
CA TYR A 154 -15.56 10.01 -39.01
C TYR A 154 -16.21 11.09 -39.85
N GLU A 155 -16.21 10.91 -41.14
CA GLU A 155 -16.86 11.80 -42.13
C GLU A 155 -18.15 11.16 -42.67
N GLN A 156 -19.20 11.97 -42.74
CA GLN A 156 -20.48 11.54 -43.31
C GLN A 156 -20.33 11.18 -44.79
N LYS A 157 -20.71 9.96 -45.15
CA LYS A 157 -20.77 9.49 -46.53
C LYS A 157 -22.04 8.66 -46.76
N ASN A 158 -22.87 9.05 -47.73
CA ASN A 158 -24.15 8.40 -48.01
C ASN A 158 -25.03 8.34 -46.73
N ALA A 159 -25.40 7.12 -46.32
CA ALA A 159 -26.24 6.89 -45.14
C ALA A 159 -25.43 6.52 -43.88
N GLY A 160 -24.14 6.76 -43.87
CA GLY A 160 -23.27 6.37 -42.78
C GLY A 160 -22.09 7.29 -42.60
N TYR A 161 -21.06 6.79 -41.89
CA TYR A 161 -19.82 7.49 -41.55
C TYR A 161 -18.62 6.60 -41.81
N ASP A 162 -17.57 7.16 -42.43
CA ASP A 162 -16.29 6.50 -42.69
C ASP A 162 -15.19 7.10 -41.85
N LEU A 163 -14.31 6.26 -41.28
CA LEU A 163 -13.13 6.70 -40.52
C LEU A 163 -12.10 7.36 -41.44
N VAL A 164 -11.94 8.67 -41.33
CA VAL A 164 -11.01 9.45 -42.15
C VAL A 164 -9.72 9.76 -41.42
N ARG A 165 -9.74 9.92 -40.07
CA ARG A 165 -8.54 10.23 -39.29
C ARG A 165 -8.61 9.65 -37.89
N ALA A 166 -7.42 9.35 -37.32
CA ALA A 166 -7.23 9.10 -35.90
C ALA A 166 -6.05 9.96 -35.42
N VAL A 167 -6.29 10.73 -34.34
CA VAL A 167 -5.38 11.75 -33.86
C VAL A 167 -5.12 11.57 -32.36
N THR A 168 -3.84 11.55 -31.94
CA THR A 168 -3.51 11.52 -30.50
C THR A 168 -3.92 12.82 -29.84
N ARG A 169 -4.14 12.84 -28.51
CA ARG A 169 -4.55 14.05 -27.79
C ARG A 169 -3.60 15.23 -28.01
N GLY A 170 -2.28 14.97 -28.09
CA GLY A 170 -1.27 16.00 -28.24
C GLY A 170 -1.37 17.07 -27.13
N ASN A 171 -1.37 18.34 -27.53
CA ASN A 171 -1.53 19.48 -26.64
C ASN A 171 -3.02 19.88 -26.38
N GLY A 172 -3.95 19.07 -26.87
CA GLY A 172 -5.39 19.32 -26.79
C GLY A 172 -5.96 20.17 -27.93
N VAL A 173 -5.14 20.82 -28.74
CA VAL A 173 -5.52 21.60 -29.94
C VAL A 173 -5.11 20.85 -31.21
N GLU A 174 -3.93 20.26 -31.20
CA GLU A 174 -3.38 19.43 -32.27
C GLU A 174 -2.68 18.20 -31.69
N GLY A 175 -2.71 17.11 -32.45
CA GLY A 175 -2.08 15.85 -32.12
C GLY A 175 -1.37 15.22 -33.31
N GLU A 176 -0.80 14.04 -33.13
CA GLU A 176 -0.16 13.25 -34.18
C GLU A 176 -1.21 12.45 -34.94
N ASP A 177 -1.14 12.45 -36.26
CA ASP A 177 -1.96 11.59 -37.11
C ASP A 177 -1.41 10.15 -37.06
N VAL A 178 -2.20 9.27 -36.47
CA VAL A 178 -1.88 7.86 -36.30
C VAL A 178 -2.92 6.96 -36.97
N THR A 179 -3.60 7.48 -37.98
CA THR A 179 -4.68 6.81 -38.68
C THR A 179 -4.25 5.44 -39.19
N HIS A 180 -3.03 5.32 -39.69
CA HIS A 180 -2.47 4.06 -40.18
C HIS A 180 -2.41 2.96 -39.12
N ALA A 181 -2.03 3.30 -37.89
CA ALA A 181 -1.94 2.39 -36.78
C ALA A 181 -3.33 2.04 -36.21
N VAL A 182 -4.21 3.04 -36.07
CA VAL A 182 -5.57 2.82 -35.53
C VAL A 182 -6.44 1.96 -36.47
N LYS A 183 -6.24 2.05 -37.77
CA LYS A 183 -6.89 1.17 -38.74
C LYS A 183 -6.55 -0.32 -38.58
N THR A 184 -5.50 -0.65 -37.83
CA THR A 184 -5.16 -2.04 -37.48
C THR A 184 -5.94 -2.57 -36.29
N ILE A 185 -6.59 -1.71 -35.49
CA ILE A 185 -7.42 -2.09 -34.35
C ILE A 185 -8.73 -2.67 -34.84
N GLN A 186 -8.87 -4.00 -34.81
CA GLN A 186 -10.01 -4.71 -35.37
C GLN A 186 -11.36 -4.30 -34.77
N ALA A 187 -11.39 -3.88 -33.51
CA ALA A 187 -12.60 -3.45 -32.81
C ALA A 187 -13.10 -2.07 -33.28
N VAL A 188 -12.26 -1.26 -33.94
CA VAL A 188 -12.62 0.07 -34.43
C VAL A 188 -13.23 -0.08 -35.85
N PRO A 189 -14.52 0.21 -36.05
CA PRO A 189 -15.13 0.11 -37.36
C PRO A 189 -14.54 1.15 -38.32
N LEU A 190 -14.15 0.72 -39.53
CA LEU A 190 -13.70 1.64 -40.57
C LEU A 190 -14.86 2.45 -41.17
N SER A 191 -16.08 1.92 -41.07
CA SER A 191 -17.32 2.61 -41.42
C SER A 191 -18.47 2.06 -40.58
N PHE A 192 -19.52 2.86 -40.39
CA PHE A 192 -20.75 2.41 -39.76
C PHE A 192 -21.97 3.14 -40.38
N ALA A 193 -23.12 2.46 -40.44
CA ALA A 193 -24.39 3.07 -40.81
C ALA A 193 -24.96 3.84 -39.59
N MET A 194 -25.61 4.98 -39.84
CA MET A 194 -26.31 5.68 -38.76
C MET A 194 -27.51 4.85 -38.30
N PRO A 195 -27.64 4.57 -36.99
CA PRO A 195 -28.78 3.83 -36.47
C PRO A 195 -30.11 4.55 -36.76
N ASN A 196 -31.15 3.79 -37.08
CA ASN A 196 -32.45 4.33 -37.48
C ASN A 196 -33.05 5.35 -36.49
N LYS A 197 -32.81 5.19 -35.20
CA LYS A 197 -33.22 6.13 -34.13
C LYS A 197 -32.72 7.56 -34.39
N TYR A 198 -31.54 7.70 -35.02
CA TYR A 198 -30.86 8.98 -35.24
C TYR A 198 -30.85 9.40 -36.74
N ALA A 199 -31.27 8.54 -37.65
CA ALA A 199 -31.20 8.79 -39.11
C ALA A 199 -32.03 10.01 -39.59
N HIS A 200 -32.99 10.48 -38.81
CA HIS A 200 -33.84 11.63 -39.10
C HIS A 200 -33.37 12.92 -38.38
N ARG A 201 -32.24 12.88 -37.74
CA ARG A 201 -31.65 14.03 -37.01
C ARG A 201 -30.77 14.85 -37.95
N ASP A 202 -30.36 16.01 -37.48
CA ASP A 202 -29.46 16.91 -38.19
C ASP A 202 -28.04 16.39 -38.06
N LEU A 203 -27.62 15.53 -38.99
CA LEU A 203 -26.38 14.79 -38.94
C LEU A 203 -25.21 15.71 -39.28
N PRO A 204 -24.20 15.87 -38.37
CA PRO A 204 -23.04 16.68 -38.65
C PRO A 204 -22.15 16.02 -39.71
N GLN A 205 -21.45 16.82 -40.51
CA GLN A 205 -20.52 16.33 -41.54
C GLN A 205 -19.39 15.47 -40.92
N PHE A 206 -18.95 15.79 -39.70
CA PHE A 206 -17.93 15.05 -39.02
C PHE A 206 -18.40 14.70 -37.61
N LEU A 207 -18.00 13.49 -37.15
CA LEU A 207 -18.09 13.05 -35.75
C LEU A 207 -16.67 12.90 -35.21
N GLU A 208 -16.35 13.57 -34.12
CA GLU A 208 -15.11 13.34 -33.39
C GLU A 208 -15.38 12.54 -32.11
N ILE A 209 -15.02 11.26 -32.14
CA ILE A 209 -15.25 10.30 -31.06
C ILE A 209 -13.95 10.15 -30.27
N GLY A 210 -14.01 10.42 -28.96
CA GLY A 210 -12.87 10.23 -28.07
C GLY A 210 -12.89 8.86 -27.40
N GLY A 211 -11.70 8.31 -27.19
CA GLY A 211 -11.53 7.02 -26.54
C GLY A 211 -10.11 6.86 -25.99
N GLU A 212 -9.82 5.66 -25.50
CA GLU A 212 -8.52 5.28 -24.98
C GLU A 212 -8.01 4.04 -25.68
N VAL A 213 -6.83 4.12 -26.33
CA VAL A 213 -6.12 2.97 -26.88
C VAL A 213 -5.29 2.33 -25.80
N TYR A 214 -5.39 1.02 -25.64
CA TYR A 214 -4.70 0.26 -24.60
C TYR A 214 -4.16 -1.08 -25.11
N ILE A 215 -3.31 -1.71 -24.31
CA ILE A 215 -2.80 -3.06 -24.52
C ILE A 215 -3.14 -3.89 -23.26
N GLU A 216 -3.53 -5.16 -23.45
CA GLU A 216 -3.76 -6.06 -22.34
C GLU A 216 -2.44 -6.47 -21.64
N LYS A 217 -2.49 -6.71 -20.32
CA LYS A 217 -1.34 -7.15 -19.50
C LYS A 217 -0.61 -8.36 -20.11
N LYS A 218 -1.38 -9.35 -20.59
CA LYS A 218 -0.83 -10.55 -21.25
C LYS A 218 -0.14 -10.24 -22.57
N THR A 219 -0.64 -9.28 -23.31
CA THR A 219 -0.05 -8.84 -24.59
C THR A 219 1.26 -8.08 -24.33
N LEU A 220 1.31 -7.22 -23.30
CA LEU A 220 2.55 -6.56 -22.87
C LEU A 220 3.65 -7.57 -22.52
N GLN A 221 3.32 -8.63 -21.77
CA GLN A 221 4.28 -9.68 -21.44
C GLN A 221 4.88 -10.31 -22.70
N LYS A 222 4.04 -10.70 -23.67
CA LYS A 222 4.48 -11.27 -24.95
C LYS A 222 5.35 -10.31 -25.77
N ILE A 223 5.01 -9.02 -25.78
CA ILE A 223 5.81 -8.00 -26.46
C ILE A 223 7.21 -7.92 -25.82
N ASN A 224 7.27 -7.83 -24.50
CA ASN A 224 8.51 -7.70 -23.76
C ASN A 224 9.41 -8.95 -23.82
N GLU A 225 8.85 -10.16 -23.99
CA GLU A 225 9.62 -11.38 -24.21
C GLU A 225 10.47 -11.34 -25.48
N ASN A 226 10.09 -10.55 -26.48
CA ASN A 226 10.76 -10.43 -27.77
C ASN A 226 11.63 -9.16 -27.90
N LEU A 227 11.80 -8.40 -26.81
CA LEU A 227 12.58 -7.16 -26.78
C LEU A 227 13.83 -7.33 -25.88
N SER A 228 14.90 -6.59 -26.21
CA SER A 228 16.04 -6.48 -25.30
C SER A 228 15.62 -5.79 -23.99
N GLU A 229 16.40 -5.98 -22.91
CA GLU A 229 16.09 -5.36 -21.59
C GLU A 229 15.94 -3.83 -21.67
N GLU A 230 16.71 -3.18 -22.54
CA GLU A 230 16.70 -1.73 -22.74
C GLU A 230 15.48 -1.22 -23.53
N GLU A 231 14.84 -2.10 -24.32
CA GLU A 231 13.71 -1.79 -25.19
C GLU A 231 12.36 -2.19 -24.59
N LYS A 232 12.35 -2.91 -23.45
CA LYS A 232 11.12 -3.33 -22.78
C LYS A 232 10.26 -2.15 -22.35
N PHE A 233 8.96 -2.27 -22.58
CA PHE A 233 7.98 -1.30 -22.09
C PHE A 233 7.72 -1.49 -20.60
N ALA A 234 7.72 -0.38 -19.85
CA ALA A 234 7.53 -0.40 -18.42
C ALA A 234 6.07 -0.74 -18.00
N ASN A 235 5.09 -0.39 -18.83
CA ASN A 235 3.67 -0.62 -18.56
C ASN A 235 2.84 -0.69 -19.86
N PRO A 236 1.57 -1.16 -19.80
CA PRO A 236 0.69 -1.28 -20.95
C PRO A 236 0.45 0.05 -21.69
N ARG A 237 0.37 1.17 -20.98
CA ARG A 237 0.19 2.50 -21.57
C ARG A 237 1.38 2.90 -22.45
N ASN A 238 2.61 2.71 -21.97
CA ASN A 238 3.81 3.00 -22.75
C ASN A 238 3.90 2.09 -23.98
N ALA A 239 3.52 0.83 -23.85
CA ALA A 239 3.46 -0.10 -24.98
C ALA A 239 2.42 0.35 -26.01
N ALA A 240 1.22 0.79 -25.59
CA ALA A 240 0.20 1.34 -26.47
C ALA A 240 0.71 2.60 -27.18
N ALA A 241 1.26 3.55 -26.44
CA ALA A 241 1.79 4.80 -26.99
C ALA A 241 2.95 4.58 -27.98
N GLY A 242 3.89 3.68 -27.65
CA GLY A 242 4.98 3.30 -28.54
C GLY A 242 4.52 2.55 -29.79
N SER A 243 3.44 1.77 -29.67
CA SER A 243 2.89 0.98 -30.80
C SER A 243 2.13 1.82 -31.81
N VAL A 244 1.29 2.78 -31.38
CA VAL A 244 0.55 3.66 -32.31
C VAL A 244 1.47 4.63 -33.05
N ARG A 245 2.66 4.93 -32.52
CA ARG A 245 3.65 5.81 -33.14
C ARG A 245 4.60 5.10 -34.12
N GLN A 246 4.44 3.78 -34.30
CA GLN A 246 5.21 3.05 -35.31
C GLN A 246 4.81 3.53 -36.71
N LEU A 247 5.80 3.81 -37.55
CA LEU A 247 5.54 4.24 -38.93
C LEU A 247 5.05 3.10 -39.80
N ASP A 248 5.45 1.86 -39.49
CA ASP A 248 5.00 0.63 -40.16
C ASP A 248 3.73 0.11 -39.52
N PRO A 249 2.59 0.13 -40.22
CA PRO A 249 1.33 -0.41 -39.71
C PRO A 249 1.40 -1.91 -39.36
N ALA A 250 2.30 -2.69 -39.98
CA ALA A 250 2.45 -4.10 -39.68
C ALA A 250 2.98 -4.34 -38.25
N ILE A 251 3.86 -3.45 -37.77
CA ILE A 251 4.34 -3.49 -36.37
C ILE A 251 3.16 -3.16 -35.43
N ALA A 252 2.38 -2.12 -35.72
CA ALA A 252 1.20 -1.77 -34.92
C ALA A 252 0.18 -2.94 -34.89
N ALA A 253 -0.07 -3.57 -36.01
CA ALA A 253 -0.97 -4.73 -36.12
C ALA A 253 -0.48 -5.93 -35.26
N SER A 254 0.85 -6.17 -35.20
CA SER A 254 1.42 -7.27 -34.41
C SER A 254 1.30 -7.06 -32.88
N ARG A 255 0.98 -5.84 -32.45
CA ARG A 255 0.94 -5.46 -31.01
C ARG A 255 -0.45 -5.63 -30.36
N ASP A 256 -1.46 -6.13 -31.10
CA ASP A 256 -2.84 -6.37 -30.61
C ASP A 256 -3.41 -5.17 -29.81
N LEU A 257 -3.32 -3.98 -30.44
CA LEU A 257 -3.89 -2.75 -29.90
C LEU A 257 -5.41 -2.87 -29.76
N ARG A 258 -5.94 -2.36 -28.66
CA ARG A 258 -7.38 -2.29 -28.37
C ARG A 258 -7.79 -0.88 -28.05
N MET A 259 -9.09 -0.60 -28.09
CA MET A 259 -9.63 0.72 -27.79
C MET A 259 -10.98 0.62 -27.10
N PHE A 260 -11.26 1.58 -26.21
CA PHE A 260 -12.62 1.89 -25.73
C PHE A 260 -12.96 3.34 -26.06
N CYS A 261 -14.18 3.55 -26.54
CA CYS A 261 -14.74 4.85 -26.85
C CYS A 261 -15.68 5.30 -25.73
N TYR A 262 -15.62 6.59 -25.34
CA TYR A 262 -16.37 7.11 -24.19
C TYR A 262 -16.85 8.56 -24.34
N SER A 263 -16.56 9.23 -25.45
CA SER A 263 -17.00 10.61 -25.70
C SER A 263 -17.31 10.88 -27.16
N LEU A 264 -18.16 11.87 -27.36
CA LEU A 264 -18.53 12.42 -28.66
C LEU A 264 -18.50 13.94 -28.55
N ASP A 265 -18.12 14.61 -29.61
CA ASP A 265 -18.13 16.07 -29.66
C ASP A 265 -19.51 16.68 -29.37
N SER A 266 -19.50 17.88 -28.79
CA SER A 266 -20.72 18.53 -28.29
C SER A 266 -21.70 18.91 -29.42
N ALA A 267 -21.19 19.27 -30.62
CA ALA A 267 -22.06 19.61 -31.72
C ALA A 267 -22.79 18.37 -32.25
N ALA A 268 -22.09 17.23 -32.31
CA ALA A 268 -22.71 15.96 -32.65
C ALA A 268 -23.73 15.51 -31.59
N VAL A 269 -23.43 15.67 -30.30
CA VAL A 269 -24.37 15.39 -29.20
C VAL A 269 -25.67 16.21 -29.38
N ASP A 270 -25.53 17.52 -29.61
CA ASP A 270 -26.67 18.41 -29.83
C ASP A 270 -27.45 18.02 -31.09
N GLY A 271 -26.78 17.81 -32.23
CA GLY A 271 -27.40 17.46 -33.50
C GLY A 271 -28.14 16.12 -33.47
N LEU A 272 -27.60 15.14 -32.77
CA LEU A 272 -28.22 13.82 -32.57
C LEU A 272 -29.31 13.83 -31.50
N GLY A 273 -29.41 14.90 -30.70
CA GLY A 273 -30.38 15.03 -29.61
C GLY A 273 -30.15 14.02 -28.49
N ILE A 274 -28.90 13.73 -28.17
CA ILE A 274 -28.51 12.87 -27.07
C ILE A 274 -28.60 13.67 -25.75
N GLU A 275 -29.45 13.22 -24.83
CA GLU A 275 -29.80 13.97 -23.63
C GLU A 275 -28.96 13.55 -22.39
N THR A 276 -28.44 12.31 -22.38
CA THR A 276 -27.66 11.80 -21.25
C THR A 276 -26.31 11.20 -21.65
N GLN A 277 -25.38 11.14 -20.71
CA GLN A 277 -24.08 10.49 -20.92
C GLN A 277 -24.28 8.98 -21.16
N LYS A 278 -25.19 8.34 -20.44
CA LYS A 278 -25.55 6.94 -20.66
C LYS A 278 -26.06 6.71 -22.07
N GLU A 279 -26.95 7.58 -22.59
CA GLU A 279 -27.46 7.49 -23.97
C GLU A 279 -26.34 7.65 -25.00
N LEU A 280 -25.31 8.49 -24.71
CA LEU A 280 -24.12 8.60 -25.55
C LEU A 280 -23.35 7.27 -25.60
N MET A 281 -23.13 6.60 -24.47
CA MET A 281 -22.49 5.29 -24.47
C MET A 281 -23.27 4.23 -25.26
N GLU A 282 -24.59 4.23 -25.11
CA GLU A 282 -25.47 3.37 -25.87
C GLU A 282 -25.42 3.69 -27.39
N PHE A 283 -25.38 4.98 -27.76
CA PHE A 283 -25.20 5.40 -29.14
C PHE A 283 -23.90 4.87 -29.75
N LEU A 284 -22.77 5.04 -29.05
CA LEU A 284 -21.47 4.53 -29.50
C LEU A 284 -21.52 3.00 -29.71
N ALA A 285 -22.11 2.27 -28.76
CA ALA A 285 -22.23 0.83 -28.84
C ALA A 285 -23.09 0.36 -30.04
N VAL A 286 -24.22 1.04 -30.30
CA VAL A 286 -25.11 0.70 -31.44
C VAL A 286 -24.46 1.04 -32.79
N CYS A 287 -23.53 2.03 -32.83
CA CYS A 287 -22.73 2.31 -34.02
C CYS A 287 -21.59 1.27 -34.22
N GLY A 288 -21.47 0.27 -33.34
CA GLY A 288 -20.43 -0.76 -33.43
C GLY A 288 -19.06 -0.33 -32.86
N LEU A 289 -18.99 0.82 -32.20
CA LEU A 289 -17.78 1.29 -31.54
C LEU A 289 -17.54 0.51 -30.21
N PRO A 290 -16.29 0.17 -29.88
CA PRO A 290 -16.00 -0.54 -28.68
C PRO A 290 -16.22 0.35 -27.46
N VAL A 291 -17.10 -0.05 -26.56
CA VAL A 291 -17.44 0.63 -25.31
C VAL A 291 -17.16 -0.32 -24.15
N GLU A 292 -16.55 0.19 -23.09
CA GLU A 292 -16.39 -0.56 -21.86
C GLU A 292 -17.78 -0.72 -21.20
N LYS A 293 -18.16 -1.96 -20.82
CA LYS A 293 -19.56 -2.31 -20.49
C LYS A 293 -19.93 -2.13 -19.02
N SER A 294 -18.98 -1.82 -18.15
CA SER A 294 -19.23 -1.68 -16.70
C SER A 294 -19.75 -0.29 -16.31
N TYR A 295 -19.93 0.63 -17.28
CA TYR A 295 -20.47 1.95 -16.98
C TYR A 295 -21.88 1.86 -16.38
N GLN A 296 -22.18 2.71 -15.41
CA GLN A 296 -23.46 2.74 -14.72
C GLN A 296 -23.83 4.15 -14.27
N VAL A 297 -25.13 4.37 -14.03
CA VAL A 297 -25.64 5.64 -13.49
C VAL A 297 -25.87 5.47 -12.00
N LEU A 298 -25.30 6.40 -11.21
CA LEU A 298 -25.37 6.45 -9.75
C LEU A 298 -25.98 7.78 -9.32
N HIS A 299 -26.61 7.80 -8.13
CA HIS A 299 -27.42 8.92 -7.69
C HIS A 299 -26.83 9.63 -6.44
N SER A 300 -25.74 9.12 -5.90
CA SER A 300 -25.09 9.68 -4.70
C SER A 300 -23.57 9.44 -4.69
N ILE A 301 -22.87 10.26 -3.90
CA ILE A 301 -21.43 10.05 -3.64
C ILE A 301 -21.20 8.75 -2.87
N ASP A 302 -22.14 8.32 -2.03
CA ASP A 302 -22.04 7.05 -1.29
C ASP A 302 -22.03 5.84 -2.25
N GLU A 303 -22.87 5.85 -3.28
CA GLU A 303 -22.88 4.82 -4.31
C GLU A 303 -21.58 4.82 -5.14
N ILE A 304 -21.06 6.01 -5.46
CA ILE A 304 -19.78 6.16 -6.16
C ILE A 304 -18.64 5.57 -5.31
N GLU A 305 -18.61 5.87 -4.01
CA GLU A 305 -17.59 5.34 -3.09
C GLU A 305 -17.67 3.81 -2.96
N ALA A 306 -18.88 3.26 -2.89
CA ALA A 306 -19.08 1.81 -2.87
C ALA A 306 -18.57 1.13 -4.14
N LEU A 307 -18.88 1.72 -5.31
CA LEU A 307 -18.38 1.24 -6.60
C LEU A 307 -16.84 1.32 -6.66
N TYR A 308 -16.26 2.45 -6.25
CA TYR A 308 -14.81 2.66 -6.24
C TYR A 308 -14.08 1.61 -5.40
N LYS A 309 -14.58 1.30 -4.19
CA LYS A 309 -14.03 0.24 -3.32
C LYS A 309 -14.09 -1.12 -4.00
N LYS A 310 -15.25 -1.47 -4.56
CA LYS A 310 -15.45 -2.74 -5.28
C LYS A 310 -14.49 -2.90 -6.47
N ILE A 311 -14.32 -1.84 -7.27
CA ILE A 311 -13.40 -1.86 -8.41
C ILE A 311 -11.96 -1.95 -7.92
N GLY A 312 -11.59 -1.22 -6.86
CA GLY A 312 -10.26 -1.27 -6.26
C GLY A 312 -9.83 -2.68 -5.83
N GLU A 313 -10.75 -3.47 -5.26
CA GLU A 313 -10.51 -4.86 -4.86
C GLU A 313 -10.33 -5.82 -6.05
N SER A 314 -10.99 -5.53 -7.17
CA SER A 314 -10.98 -6.40 -8.36
C SER A 314 -10.04 -5.95 -9.48
N ARG A 315 -9.39 -4.78 -9.37
CA ARG A 315 -8.59 -4.17 -10.47
C ARG A 315 -7.46 -5.06 -10.98
N GLU A 316 -6.82 -5.84 -10.09
CA GLU A 316 -5.72 -6.72 -10.47
C GLU A 316 -6.17 -7.86 -11.40
N SER A 317 -7.45 -8.26 -11.30
CA SER A 317 -8.05 -9.30 -12.13
C SER A 317 -8.44 -8.81 -13.54
N LEU A 318 -8.47 -7.50 -13.76
CA LEU A 318 -8.80 -6.94 -15.08
C LEU A 318 -7.66 -7.23 -16.08
N PRO A 319 -8.02 -7.51 -17.35
CA PRO A 319 -7.02 -7.79 -18.37
C PRO A 319 -6.20 -6.57 -18.79
N TYR A 320 -6.61 -5.37 -18.41
CA TYR A 320 -5.95 -4.08 -18.67
C TYR A 320 -5.78 -3.31 -17.38
N ASP A 321 -4.93 -2.29 -17.40
CA ASP A 321 -4.70 -1.42 -16.23
C ASP A 321 -5.72 -0.29 -16.18
N ILE A 322 -6.08 0.07 -14.94
CA ILE A 322 -6.92 1.22 -14.62
C ILE A 322 -6.27 2.01 -13.49
N ASP A 323 -6.36 3.34 -13.54
CA ASP A 323 -5.83 4.23 -12.50
C ASP A 323 -6.93 4.86 -11.62
N GLY A 324 -8.20 4.50 -11.87
CA GLY A 324 -9.36 5.00 -11.12
C GLY A 324 -10.68 4.75 -11.82
N ILE A 325 -11.64 5.62 -11.51
CA ILE A 325 -12.92 5.73 -12.21
C ILE A 325 -13.12 7.17 -12.71
N VAL A 326 -13.82 7.33 -13.81
CA VAL A 326 -14.27 8.64 -14.29
C VAL A 326 -15.73 8.82 -13.92
N ILE A 327 -16.05 9.99 -13.38
CA ILE A 327 -17.38 10.37 -12.94
C ILE A 327 -17.81 11.58 -13.74
N LYS A 328 -18.96 11.50 -14.39
CA LYS A 328 -19.53 12.59 -15.21
C LYS A 328 -20.97 12.85 -14.78
N VAL A 329 -21.39 14.10 -14.76
CA VAL A 329 -22.82 14.42 -14.64
C VAL A 329 -23.57 13.78 -15.81
N ASN A 330 -24.63 13.00 -15.56
CA ASN A 330 -25.32 12.24 -16.59
C ASN A 330 -26.12 13.13 -17.58
N ASP A 331 -26.73 14.21 -17.10
CA ASP A 331 -27.54 15.14 -17.93
C ASP A 331 -26.65 16.04 -18.80
N LYS A 332 -26.83 15.98 -20.13
CA LYS A 332 -26.03 16.76 -21.08
C LYS A 332 -26.33 18.26 -21.09
N ARG A 333 -27.53 18.67 -20.74
CA ARG A 333 -27.89 20.09 -20.62
C ARG A 333 -27.17 20.66 -19.39
N MET A 334 -27.17 19.91 -18.29
CA MET A 334 -26.47 20.31 -17.06
C MET A 334 -24.95 20.33 -17.28
N GLN A 335 -24.37 19.39 -18.07
CA GLN A 335 -22.95 19.46 -18.48
C GLN A 335 -22.64 20.77 -19.23
N LYS A 336 -23.53 21.20 -20.13
CA LYS A 336 -23.38 22.43 -20.90
C LYS A 336 -23.48 23.68 -20.02
N ASP A 337 -24.43 23.69 -19.06
CA ASP A 337 -24.60 24.80 -18.10
C ASP A 337 -23.39 24.95 -17.17
N LEU A 338 -22.80 23.84 -16.72
CA LEU A 338 -21.61 23.81 -15.90
C LEU A 338 -20.35 24.24 -16.68
N GLY A 339 -20.28 23.89 -17.95
CA GLY A 339 -19.19 24.24 -18.83
C GLY A 339 -17.83 23.72 -18.36
N SER A 340 -16.76 24.39 -18.82
CA SER A 340 -15.38 24.04 -18.54
C SER A 340 -14.62 25.22 -17.92
N THR A 341 -13.55 24.90 -17.22
CA THR A 341 -12.49 25.84 -16.88
C THR A 341 -11.48 25.93 -18.04
N ALA A 342 -10.47 26.75 -17.92
CA ALA A 342 -9.38 26.78 -18.91
C ALA A 342 -8.69 25.41 -19.09
N LYS A 343 -8.80 24.49 -18.12
CA LYS A 343 -8.04 23.23 -18.04
C LYS A 343 -8.88 21.96 -18.07
N ALA A 344 -10.10 22.00 -17.52
CA ALA A 344 -10.90 20.80 -17.30
C ALA A 344 -12.41 21.10 -17.29
N PRO A 345 -13.27 20.14 -17.67
CA PRO A 345 -14.71 20.25 -17.53
C PRO A 345 -15.10 20.30 -16.04
N ARG A 346 -16.07 21.17 -15.67
CA ARG A 346 -16.58 21.23 -14.31
C ARG A 346 -17.50 20.05 -13.97
N TYR A 347 -18.09 19.43 -14.98
CA TYR A 347 -19.05 18.36 -14.84
C TYR A 347 -18.43 16.95 -14.75
N ALA A 348 -17.11 16.84 -14.76
CA ALA A 348 -16.42 15.56 -14.70
C ALA A 348 -15.23 15.58 -13.74
N ARG A 349 -14.95 14.41 -13.14
CA ARG A 349 -13.80 14.15 -12.28
C ARG A 349 -13.22 12.77 -12.55
N ALA A 350 -11.92 12.63 -12.34
CA ALA A 350 -11.23 11.36 -12.29
C ALA A 350 -10.95 11.03 -10.82
N LEU A 351 -11.65 10.05 -10.23
CA LEU A 351 -11.35 9.54 -8.88
C LEU A 351 -10.28 8.46 -9.02
N LYS A 352 -9.05 8.83 -8.72
CA LYS A 352 -7.87 7.96 -8.85
C LYS A 352 -7.72 7.06 -7.64
N PHE A 353 -7.21 5.84 -7.86
CA PHE A 353 -6.83 4.94 -6.76
C PHE A 353 -5.71 5.55 -5.92
N ALA A 354 -5.74 5.24 -4.62
CA ALA A 354 -4.68 5.67 -3.72
C ALA A 354 -3.32 5.18 -4.24
N ALA A 355 -2.38 6.10 -4.33
CA ALA A 355 -1.04 5.81 -4.80
C ALA A 355 -0.34 4.84 -3.85
N GLN A 356 0.31 3.80 -4.40
CA GLN A 356 1.18 2.89 -3.63
C GLN A 356 2.58 3.46 -3.44
N GLU A 357 2.97 4.43 -4.26
CA GLU A 357 4.23 5.14 -4.21
C GLU A 357 3.99 6.65 -4.34
N ALA A 358 4.76 7.43 -3.58
CA ALA A 358 4.68 8.88 -3.61
C ALA A 358 6.04 9.50 -3.29
N SER A 359 6.24 10.77 -3.65
CA SER A 359 7.43 11.51 -3.24
C SER A 359 7.21 12.19 -1.89
N SER A 360 8.24 12.20 -1.04
CA SER A 360 8.28 12.96 0.20
C SER A 360 9.68 13.45 0.50
N ARG A 361 9.83 14.44 1.39
CA ARG A 361 11.12 14.99 1.78
C ARG A 361 11.56 14.41 3.13
N ILE A 362 12.83 13.99 3.23
CA ILE A 362 13.45 13.60 4.50
C ILE A 362 13.69 14.85 5.34
N LEU A 363 13.02 14.93 6.48
CA LEU A 363 13.17 16.02 7.45
C LEU A 363 14.30 15.73 8.43
N ASP A 364 14.40 14.46 8.87
CA ASP A 364 15.41 13.98 9.82
C ASP A 364 15.59 12.46 9.69
N ILE A 365 16.66 11.91 10.27
CA ILE A 365 16.93 10.48 10.34
C ILE A 365 17.17 10.09 11.78
N GLU A 366 16.26 9.32 12.35
CA GLU A 366 16.33 8.75 13.69
C GLU A 366 16.89 7.33 13.66
N LEU A 367 17.74 6.99 14.63
CA LEU A 367 18.24 5.64 14.80
C LEU A 367 17.51 4.96 15.95
N GLN A 368 16.67 4.00 15.64
CA GLN A 368 15.90 3.25 16.63
C GLN A 368 16.66 2.02 17.10
N VAL A 369 16.68 1.80 18.40
CA VAL A 369 17.33 0.64 19.03
C VAL A 369 16.27 -0.42 19.32
N GLY A 370 16.37 -1.56 18.66
CA GLY A 370 15.44 -2.67 18.87
C GLY A 370 15.82 -3.55 20.07
N ARG A 371 14.94 -4.48 20.43
CA ARG A 371 15.09 -5.40 21.58
C ARG A 371 16.35 -6.27 21.57
N THR A 372 16.90 -6.55 20.38
CA THR A 372 18.14 -7.32 20.19
C THR A 372 19.38 -6.44 20.03
N GLY A 373 19.27 -5.15 20.41
CA GLY A 373 20.29 -4.16 20.16
C GLY A 373 20.42 -3.67 18.72
N ALA A 374 19.65 -4.23 17.78
CA ALA A 374 19.68 -3.84 16.37
C ALA A 374 19.34 -2.36 16.19
N ILE A 375 20.18 -1.65 15.43
CA ILE A 375 19.98 -0.23 15.13
C ILE A 375 19.32 -0.11 13.76
N THR A 376 18.10 0.40 13.72
CA THR A 376 17.33 0.60 12.50
C THR A 376 17.20 2.09 12.20
N PRO A 377 17.71 2.58 11.07
CA PRO A 377 17.51 3.96 10.66
C PRO A 377 16.11 4.17 10.11
N VAL A 378 15.45 5.22 10.60
CA VAL A 378 14.09 5.61 10.19
C VAL A 378 14.11 7.07 9.75
N ALA A 379 13.68 7.32 8.52
CA ALA A 379 13.49 8.67 8.01
C ALA A 379 12.20 9.27 8.56
N HIS A 380 12.27 10.46 9.13
CA HIS A 380 11.14 11.34 9.37
C HIS A 380 10.84 12.10 8.07
N LEU A 381 9.62 12.01 7.60
CA LEU A 381 9.20 12.51 6.30
C LEU A 381 8.23 13.67 6.42
N SER A 382 8.23 14.56 5.44
CA SER A 382 7.07 15.43 5.21
C SER A 382 5.83 14.56 5.06
N PRO A 383 4.68 14.91 5.70
CA PRO A 383 3.48 14.08 5.62
C PRO A 383 3.07 13.84 4.16
N VAL A 384 2.85 12.59 3.80
CA VAL A 384 2.46 12.20 2.45
C VAL A 384 1.35 11.15 2.49
N GLN A 385 0.37 11.27 1.57
CA GLN A 385 -0.71 10.31 1.43
C GLN A 385 -0.21 9.08 0.64
N LEU A 386 -0.29 7.90 1.25
CA LEU A 386 0.20 6.66 0.66
C LEU A 386 -0.74 5.51 1.01
N ALA A 387 -1.32 4.86 0.00
CA ALA A 387 -2.27 3.77 0.16
C ALA A 387 -3.36 4.06 1.23
N GLY A 388 -4.00 5.26 1.13
CA GLY A 388 -5.11 5.68 2.00
C GLY A 388 -4.73 6.08 3.43
N THR A 389 -3.43 6.19 3.76
CA THR A 389 -2.97 6.66 5.08
C THR A 389 -1.93 7.77 4.94
N THR A 390 -1.84 8.63 5.96
CA THR A 390 -0.77 9.64 6.03
C THR A 390 0.49 9.00 6.59
N VAL A 391 1.56 9.01 5.82
CA VAL A 391 2.88 8.49 6.18
C VAL A 391 3.79 9.67 6.56
N THR A 392 4.43 9.57 7.73
CA THR A 392 5.39 10.54 8.26
C THR A 392 6.73 9.89 8.62
N ARG A 393 6.83 8.56 8.51
CA ARG A 393 8.03 7.79 8.82
C ARG A 393 8.19 6.66 7.82
N ALA A 394 9.44 6.39 7.40
CA ALA A 394 9.77 5.25 6.54
C ALA A 394 11.11 4.63 6.95
N THR A 395 11.23 3.32 6.82
CA THR A 395 12.52 2.66 7.10
C THR A 395 13.55 2.99 6.03
N LEU A 396 14.81 3.13 6.47
CA LEU A 396 15.99 3.19 5.59
C LEU A 396 16.77 1.88 5.63
N HIS A 397 16.17 0.82 6.17
CA HIS A 397 16.71 -0.53 6.27
C HIS A 397 17.99 -0.63 7.13
N ASN A 398 19.14 -0.20 6.62
CA ASN A 398 20.45 -0.31 7.28
C ASN A 398 21.46 0.71 6.73
N GLU A 399 22.68 0.73 7.27
CA GLU A 399 23.73 1.64 6.85
C GLU A 399 24.14 1.45 5.40
N ASP A 400 24.22 0.20 4.92
CA ASP A 400 24.67 -0.10 3.56
C ASP A 400 23.71 0.49 2.53
N GLU A 401 22.40 0.44 2.81
CA GLU A 401 21.37 1.02 1.95
C GLU A 401 21.45 2.56 1.94
N ILE A 402 21.67 3.19 3.09
CA ILE A 402 21.89 4.62 3.20
C ILE A 402 23.11 5.05 2.36
N LYS A 403 24.20 4.30 2.44
CA LYS A 403 25.43 4.56 1.66
C LYS A 403 25.21 4.34 0.16
N ARG A 404 24.54 3.24 -0.20
CA ARG A 404 24.24 2.89 -1.60
C ARG A 404 23.45 4.00 -2.30
N GLN A 405 22.45 4.54 -1.61
CA GLN A 405 21.61 5.61 -2.14
C GLN A 405 22.21 7.01 -1.92
N GLY A 406 23.26 7.13 -1.09
CA GLY A 406 23.86 8.41 -0.73
C GLY A 406 22.87 9.38 -0.09
N ILE A 407 22.05 8.88 0.85
CA ILE A 407 20.95 9.63 1.46
C ILE A 407 21.45 10.82 2.26
N CYS A 408 20.82 11.97 2.05
CA CYS A 408 21.04 13.22 2.78
C CYS A 408 19.75 13.65 3.48
N ILE A 409 19.87 14.31 4.63
CA ILE A 409 18.72 15.04 5.21
C ILE A 409 18.35 16.18 4.26
N GLY A 410 17.07 16.33 3.96
CA GLY A 410 16.54 17.27 2.99
C GLY A 410 16.28 16.67 1.61
N ASP A 411 16.71 15.44 1.34
CA ASP A 411 16.45 14.76 0.08
C ASP A 411 14.96 14.56 -0.18
N THR A 412 14.56 14.68 -1.44
CA THR A 412 13.28 14.19 -1.91
C THR A 412 13.43 12.72 -2.30
N VAL A 413 12.59 11.87 -1.73
CA VAL A 413 12.65 10.41 -1.89
C VAL A 413 11.33 9.84 -2.37
N ILE A 414 11.40 8.71 -3.06
CA ILE A 414 10.23 7.87 -3.37
C ILE A 414 9.98 6.97 -2.18
N VAL A 415 8.76 6.98 -1.67
CA VAL A 415 8.31 6.17 -0.54
C VAL A 415 7.25 5.18 -1.03
N ARG A 416 7.34 3.93 -0.57
CA ARG A 416 6.38 2.86 -0.85
C ARG A 416 6.01 2.16 0.45
N LYS A 417 4.86 1.48 0.49
CA LYS A 417 4.53 0.51 1.54
C LYS A 417 4.95 -0.90 1.12
N ALA A 418 5.90 -1.49 1.85
CA ALA A 418 6.26 -2.89 1.69
C ALA A 418 5.17 -3.79 2.30
N GLY A 419 4.63 -4.73 1.50
CA GLY A 419 3.59 -5.66 1.95
C GLY A 419 2.34 -4.97 2.51
N ASP A 420 1.96 -3.80 1.99
CA ASP A 420 0.84 -2.95 2.41
C ASP A 420 0.91 -2.42 3.87
N ILE A 421 2.01 -2.60 4.59
CA ILE A 421 2.08 -2.28 6.02
C ILE A 421 3.17 -1.27 6.35
N ILE A 422 4.44 -1.55 5.99
CA ILE A 422 5.61 -0.78 6.45
C ILE A 422 6.09 0.18 5.37
N PRO A 423 6.08 1.51 5.59
CA PRO A 423 6.66 2.45 4.65
C PRO A 423 8.18 2.31 4.58
N GLU A 424 8.71 2.30 3.35
CA GLU A 424 10.14 2.24 3.06
C GLU A 424 10.55 3.27 2.04
N VAL A 425 11.79 3.75 2.11
CA VAL A 425 12.40 4.63 1.11
C VAL A 425 12.98 3.76 0.01
N MET A 426 12.54 4.00 -1.23
CA MET A 426 12.95 3.23 -2.41
C MET A 426 14.14 3.87 -3.12
N GLU A 427 14.07 5.17 -3.36
CA GLU A 427 15.02 5.89 -4.22
C GLU A 427 15.08 7.36 -3.84
N VAL A 428 16.25 7.98 -4.04
CA VAL A 428 16.47 9.41 -3.89
C VAL A 428 16.33 10.11 -5.25
N LEU A 429 15.49 11.13 -5.32
CA LEU A 429 15.39 12.01 -6.49
C LEU A 429 16.52 13.05 -6.46
N VAL A 430 17.72 12.64 -6.90
CA VAL A 430 18.96 13.42 -6.77
C VAL A 430 18.87 14.80 -7.41
N ASN A 431 18.09 14.95 -8.49
CA ASN A 431 17.87 16.24 -9.16
C ASN A 431 17.13 17.25 -8.28
N LEU A 432 16.42 16.80 -7.26
CA LEU A 432 15.69 17.63 -6.31
C LEU A 432 16.44 17.84 -4.99
N ARG A 433 17.70 17.37 -4.91
CA ARG A 433 18.53 17.51 -3.71
C ARG A 433 18.86 18.98 -3.46
N PRO A 434 18.70 19.49 -2.22
CA PRO A 434 19.12 20.84 -1.86
C PRO A 434 20.63 21.02 -2.04
N GLU A 435 21.06 22.19 -2.52
CA GLU A 435 22.48 22.51 -2.62
C GLU A 435 23.16 22.51 -1.25
N GLY A 436 24.37 21.95 -1.19
CA GLY A 436 25.12 21.85 0.06
C GLY A 436 24.70 20.73 0.99
N SER A 437 23.75 19.87 0.59
CA SER A 437 23.37 18.68 1.34
C SER A 437 24.57 17.77 1.58
N LYS A 438 24.70 17.25 2.80
CA LYS A 438 25.75 16.32 3.19
C LYS A 438 25.16 14.92 3.39
N PRO A 439 25.87 13.86 2.96
CA PRO A 439 25.45 12.49 3.21
C PRO A 439 25.28 12.25 4.71
N PHE A 440 24.25 11.48 5.07
CA PHE A 440 24.03 11.05 6.44
C PHE A 440 25.17 10.11 6.86
N HIS A 441 25.80 10.42 8.00
CA HIS A 441 26.84 9.58 8.58
C HIS A 441 26.26 8.72 9.70
N TYR A 442 26.34 7.42 9.52
CA TYR A 442 25.91 6.47 10.52
C TYR A 442 26.86 6.56 11.74
N PRO A 443 26.35 6.74 12.97
CA PRO A 443 27.21 6.89 14.14
C PRO A 443 27.88 5.57 14.53
N LEU A 444 29.07 5.67 15.09
CA LEU A 444 29.80 4.52 15.60
C LEU A 444 29.32 4.07 17.00
N HIS A 445 28.54 4.90 17.68
CA HIS A 445 28.09 4.68 19.04
C HIS A 445 26.57 4.61 19.13
N CYS A 446 26.08 3.80 20.05
CA CYS A 446 24.66 3.66 20.34
C CYS A 446 24.05 5.02 20.72
N PRO A 447 22.94 5.44 20.08
CA PRO A 447 22.32 6.73 20.37
C PRO A 447 21.72 6.82 21.78
N SER A 448 21.47 5.67 22.43
CA SER A 448 20.89 5.62 23.77
C SER A 448 21.95 5.57 24.89
N CYS A 449 22.92 4.67 24.80
CA CYS A 449 23.87 4.44 25.91
C CYS A 449 25.32 4.85 25.60
N GLY A 450 25.65 5.26 24.37
CA GLY A 450 26.98 5.68 23.95
C GLY A 450 27.99 4.53 23.76
N THR A 451 27.62 3.27 23.95
CA THR A 451 28.48 2.11 23.73
C THR A 451 28.83 1.97 22.24
N LEU A 452 30.08 1.57 21.95
CA LEU A 452 30.52 1.32 20.57
C LEU A 452 29.64 0.23 19.93
N LEU A 453 29.09 0.52 18.75
CA LEU A 453 28.27 -0.43 18.01
C LEU A 453 29.16 -1.52 17.39
N VAL A 454 28.63 -2.74 17.35
CA VAL A 454 29.29 -3.87 16.70
C VAL A 454 28.47 -4.30 15.48
N ARG A 455 29.16 -4.75 14.45
CA ARG A 455 28.51 -5.38 13.28
C ARG A 455 29.01 -6.83 13.21
N PRO A 456 28.16 -7.81 13.58
CA PRO A 456 28.55 -9.21 13.53
C PRO A 456 28.91 -9.63 12.09
N GLU A 457 29.83 -10.56 11.97
CA GLU A 457 30.26 -11.08 10.67
C GLU A 457 29.08 -11.71 9.93
N GLY A 458 28.90 -11.33 8.66
CA GLY A 458 27.77 -11.77 7.82
C GLY A 458 26.44 -11.01 8.05
N GLU A 459 26.37 -10.07 8.98
CA GLU A 459 25.19 -9.22 9.19
C GLU A 459 25.36 -7.82 8.57
N VAL A 460 24.24 -7.28 8.09
CA VAL A 460 24.17 -5.90 7.55
C VAL A 460 23.74 -4.88 8.61
N VAL A 461 23.38 -5.34 9.81
CA VAL A 461 22.81 -4.53 10.89
C VAL A 461 23.83 -4.28 11.99
N HIS A 462 24.00 -3.02 12.38
CA HIS A 462 24.77 -2.65 13.59
C HIS A 462 23.95 -2.92 14.84
N ARG A 463 24.65 -3.29 15.91
CA ARG A 463 24.02 -3.62 17.21
C ARG A 463 24.71 -2.94 18.36
N CYS A 464 23.92 -2.54 19.35
CA CYS A 464 24.42 -2.20 20.67
C CYS A 464 24.69 -3.50 21.44
N PRO A 465 25.93 -3.77 21.84
CA PRO A 465 26.28 -4.99 22.61
C PRO A 465 26.01 -4.86 24.12
N SER A 466 25.58 -3.70 24.60
CA SER A 466 25.42 -3.44 26.04
C SER A 466 24.08 -3.96 26.56
N ASP A 467 24.10 -4.83 27.56
CA ASP A 467 22.89 -5.28 28.27
C ASP A 467 22.32 -4.19 29.19
N ASP A 468 23.13 -3.22 29.60
CA ASP A 468 22.67 -2.06 30.35
C ASP A 468 22.07 -0.94 29.50
N CYS A 469 21.92 -1.15 28.20
CA CYS A 469 21.33 -0.14 27.32
C CYS A 469 19.85 0.06 27.66
N SER A 470 19.50 1.27 28.12
CA SER A 470 18.12 1.60 28.52
C SER A 470 17.09 1.38 27.39
N ALA A 471 17.46 1.67 26.14
CA ALA A 471 16.58 1.42 24.98
C ALA A 471 16.39 -0.08 24.70
N VAL A 472 17.45 -0.90 24.81
CA VAL A 472 17.34 -2.36 24.65
C VAL A 472 16.46 -2.94 25.74
N ARG A 473 16.67 -2.52 26.99
CA ARG A 473 15.89 -2.94 28.15
C ARG A 473 14.40 -2.60 27.97
N LEU A 474 14.09 -1.36 27.60
CA LEU A 474 12.72 -0.93 27.32
C LEU A 474 12.07 -1.83 26.27
N GLN A 475 12.73 -2.06 25.14
CA GLN A 475 12.22 -2.87 24.05
C GLN A 475 12.07 -4.36 24.40
N ARG A 476 12.95 -4.91 25.25
CA ARG A 476 12.82 -6.28 25.77
C ARG A 476 11.58 -6.42 26.66
N ILE A 477 11.37 -5.46 27.59
CA ILE A 477 10.21 -5.48 28.49
C ILE A 477 8.90 -5.24 27.74
N GLU A 478 8.88 -4.29 26.80
CA GLU A 478 7.71 -4.02 25.95
C GLU A 478 7.33 -5.26 25.10
N HIS A 479 8.34 -5.92 24.50
CA HIS A 479 8.11 -7.16 23.77
C HIS A 479 7.54 -8.25 24.67
N PHE A 480 8.11 -8.46 25.86
CA PHE A 480 7.66 -9.45 26.81
C PHE A 480 6.20 -9.23 27.23
N ALA A 481 5.80 -7.98 27.46
CA ALA A 481 4.44 -7.62 27.81
C ALA A 481 3.45 -7.67 26.64
N SER A 482 3.91 -7.73 25.41
CA SER A 482 3.09 -7.56 24.18
C SER A 482 1.98 -8.61 24.07
N ARG A 483 0.96 -8.30 23.23
CA ARG A 483 -0.26 -9.11 23.02
C ARG A 483 0.03 -10.57 22.65
N TYR A 484 1.04 -10.84 21.85
CA TYR A 484 1.40 -12.18 21.39
C TYR A 484 2.40 -12.90 22.29
N ALA A 485 3.02 -12.17 23.26
CA ALA A 485 3.87 -12.69 24.31
C ALA A 485 3.03 -12.92 25.60
N MET A 486 3.37 -12.26 26.69
CA MET A 486 2.67 -12.45 27.97
C MET A 486 1.30 -11.76 28.06
N ASN A 487 0.95 -10.88 27.10
CA ASN A 487 -0.34 -10.17 27.00
C ASN A 487 -0.69 -9.37 28.26
N ILE A 488 0.25 -8.58 28.77
CA ILE A 488 0.05 -7.72 29.93
C ILE A 488 -0.50 -6.36 29.44
N GLU A 489 -1.81 -6.27 29.25
CA GLU A 489 -2.47 -5.05 28.82
C GLU A 489 -2.28 -3.92 29.84
N GLY A 490 -1.92 -2.73 29.35
CA GLY A 490 -1.61 -1.56 30.19
C GLY A 490 -0.11 -1.38 30.46
N LEU A 491 0.74 -2.35 30.12
CA LEU A 491 2.19 -2.28 30.19
C LEU A 491 2.78 -1.97 28.78
N GLY A 492 2.38 -0.84 28.20
CA GLY A 492 2.95 -0.33 26.95
C GLY A 492 4.17 0.53 27.17
N GLY A 493 4.83 0.99 26.08
CA GLY A 493 6.10 1.71 26.09
C GLY A 493 6.17 2.87 27.09
N GLU A 494 5.18 3.75 27.15
CA GLU A 494 5.16 4.86 28.11
C GLU A 494 5.14 4.39 29.58
N THR A 495 4.40 3.32 29.88
CA THR A 495 4.33 2.75 31.23
C THR A 495 5.64 2.07 31.59
N VAL A 496 6.23 1.31 30.66
CA VAL A 496 7.54 0.66 30.85
C VAL A 496 8.63 1.70 31.06
N GLU A 497 8.65 2.76 30.25
CA GLU A 497 9.61 3.87 30.41
C GLU A 497 9.48 4.55 31.78
N ALA A 498 8.25 4.80 32.23
CA ALA A 498 8.00 5.39 33.54
C ALA A 498 8.48 4.48 34.67
N LEU A 499 8.26 3.15 34.58
CA LEU A 499 8.72 2.17 35.57
C LEU A 499 10.26 2.08 35.62
N ILE A 500 10.91 2.05 34.45
CA ILE A 500 12.40 2.05 34.37
C ILE A 500 12.96 3.35 34.96
N THR A 501 12.37 4.50 34.62
CA THR A 501 12.81 5.82 35.09
C THR A 501 12.67 5.93 36.61
N ALA A 502 11.63 5.34 37.17
CA ALA A 502 11.40 5.27 38.62
C ALA A 502 12.24 4.20 39.31
N ASN A 503 13.10 3.45 38.59
CA ASN A 503 13.87 2.31 39.07
C ASN A 503 13.02 1.22 39.76
N LEU A 504 11.78 1.02 39.30
CA LEU A 504 10.87 0.00 39.81
C LEU A 504 11.06 -1.34 39.08
N ILE A 505 11.53 -1.31 37.86
CA ILE A 505 11.86 -2.51 37.06
C ILE A 505 13.20 -2.32 36.37
N SER A 506 14.00 -3.38 36.30
CA SER A 506 15.26 -3.46 35.58
C SER A 506 15.24 -4.54 34.48
N ASP A 507 14.42 -5.56 34.63
CA ASP A 507 14.23 -6.64 33.69
C ASP A 507 12.76 -7.11 33.66
N THR A 508 12.45 -8.11 32.82
CA THR A 508 11.10 -8.67 32.66
C THR A 508 10.59 -9.42 33.89
N GLY A 509 11.50 -9.92 34.75
CA GLY A 509 11.13 -10.63 35.99
C GLY A 509 10.56 -9.69 37.04
N ASP A 510 11.04 -8.44 37.13
CA ASP A 510 10.57 -7.44 38.09
C ASP A 510 9.08 -7.12 37.95
N ILE A 511 8.51 -7.30 36.77
CA ILE A 511 7.10 -7.05 36.49
C ILE A 511 6.18 -7.81 37.50
N PHE A 512 6.56 -9.04 37.85
CA PHE A 512 5.76 -9.90 38.72
C PHE A 512 5.92 -9.58 40.24
N PHE A 513 6.77 -8.65 40.57
CA PHE A 513 6.95 -8.19 41.95
C PHE A 513 6.39 -6.77 42.19
N LEU A 514 5.86 -6.13 41.17
CA LEU A 514 5.23 -4.82 41.28
C LEU A 514 4.03 -4.84 42.25
N THR A 515 4.01 -3.86 43.13
CA THR A 515 2.95 -3.67 44.14
C THR A 515 2.04 -2.50 43.76
N GLU A 516 0.87 -2.40 44.42
CA GLU A 516 -0.04 -1.27 44.28
C GLU A 516 0.68 0.07 44.62
N ASN A 517 1.47 0.08 45.67
CA ASN A 517 2.23 1.28 46.11
C ASN A 517 3.23 1.73 45.03
N ASP A 518 3.92 0.79 44.37
CA ASP A 518 4.87 1.12 43.29
C ASP A 518 4.19 1.81 42.12
N LEU A 519 3.04 1.27 41.70
CA LEU A 519 2.29 1.82 40.58
C LEU A 519 1.62 3.15 40.91
N MET A 520 1.15 3.34 42.13
CA MET A 520 0.52 4.58 42.56
C MET A 520 1.51 5.76 42.62
N MET A 521 2.84 5.49 42.69
CA MET A 521 3.86 6.53 42.58
C MET A 521 4.07 7.05 41.16
N LEU A 522 3.57 6.34 40.13
CA LEU A 522 3.74 6.75 38.74
C LEU A 522 2.78 7.86 38.34
N PRO A 523 3.21 8.82 37.51
CA PRO A 523 2.31 9.81 36.91
C PRO A 523 1.18 9.11 36.15
N LEU A 524 -0.05 9.65 36.25
CA LEU A 524 -1.24 9.14 35.55
C LEU A 524 -1.76 7.77 36.05
N PHE A 525 -1.19 7.17 37.09
CA PHE A 525 -1.74 6.00 37.76
C PHE A 525 -2.66 6.41 38.91
N LYS A 526 -3.86 5.84 38.92
CA LYS A 526 -4.87 5.94 39.99
C LYS A 526 -5.40 4.53 40.27
N GLU A 527 -6.12 4.38 41.38
CA GLU A 527 -6.66 3.09 41.87
C GLU A 527 -7.15 2.14 40.76
N LYS A 528 -8.03 2.64 39.87
CA LYS A 528 -8.60 1.80 38.79
C LYS A 528 -7.53 1.32 37.78
N LYS A 529 -6.63 2.20 37.34
CA LYS A 529 -5.57 1.86 36.37
C LYS A 529 -4.57 0.89 37.01
N THR A 530 -4.22 1.11 38.28
CA THR A 530 -3.33 0.28 39.09
C THR A 530 -3.94 -1.12 39.28
N ALA A 531 -5.19 -1.21 39.73
CA ALA A 531 -5.88 -2.49 39.92
C ALA A 531 -6.00 -3.28 38.60
N ASN A 532 -6.31 -2.63 37.49
CA ASN A 532 -6.39 -3.26 36.18
C ASN A 532 -5.03 -3.84 35.75
N LEU A 533 -3.94 -3.08 35.88
CA LEU A 533 -2.60 -3.56 35.51
C LEU A 533 -2.16 -4.74 36.38
N LEU A 534 -2.34 -4.66 37.70
CA LEU A 534 -2.01 -5.77 38.61
C LEU A 534 -2.83 -7.04 38.29
N ALA A 535 -4.12 -6.91 37.98
CA ALA A 535 -4.93 -8.03 37.55
C ALA A 535 -4.43 -8.67 36.23
N LYS A 536 -3.91 -7.88 35.28
CA LYS A 536 -3.30 -8.39 34.05
C LYS A 536 -1.95 -9.05 34.28
N ILE A 537 -1.12 -8.53 35.19
CA ILE A 537 0.13 -9.15 35.63
C ILE A 537 -0.17 -10.50 36.29
N ASP A 538 -1.16 -10.56 37.18
CA ASP A 538 -1.53 -11.80 37.86
C ASP A 538 -2.07 -12.85 36.87
N ALA A 539 -2.92 -12.46 35.95
CA ALA A 539 -3.41 -13.35 34.88
C ALA A 539 -2.27 -13.91 34.01
N ALA A 540 -1.22 -13.12 33.75
CA ALA A 540 -0.05 -13.54 32.97
C ALA A 540 0.84 -14.57 33.68
N ARG A 541 0.67 -14.78 35.01
CA ARG A 541 1.40 -15.84 35.75
C ARG A 541 1.09 -17.24 35.25
N LYS A 542 -0.05 -17.42 34.59
CA LYS A 542 -0.40 -18.69 33.93
C LYS A 542 -0.47 -18.44 32.42
N THR A 543 0.55 -18.87 31.71
CA THR A 543 0.69 -18.60 30.26
C THR A 543 1.08 -19.87 29.50
N PRO A 544 0.67 -20.05 28.23
CA PRO A 544 1.13 -21.15 27.39
C PRO A 544 2.62 -21.11 27.13
N LEU A 545 3.27 -22.28 27.09
CA LEU A 545 4.71 -22.41 26.89
C LEU A 545 5.20 -21.75 25.61
N GLU A 546 4.49 -21.89 24.50
CA GLU A 546 4.83 -21.28 23.21
C GLU A 546 4.85 -19.75 23.28
N ARG A 547 3.95 -19.16 24.05
CA ARG A 547 3.90 -17.71 24.25
C ARG A 547 5.06 -17.23 25.11
N PHE A 548 5.40 -18.00 26.14
CA PHE A 548 6.56 -17.72 26.99
C PHE A 548 7.87 -17.80 26.23
N LEU A 549 8.08 -18.88 25.45
CA LEU A 549 9.29 -19.00 24.60
C LEU A 549 9.43 -17.81 23.62
N PHE A 550 8.31 -17.37 23.04
CA PHE A 550 8.32 -16.17 22.22
C PHE A 550 8.62 -14.90 23.05
N ALA A 551 8.05 -14.79 24.26
CA ALA A 551 8.22 -13.64 25.15
C ALA A 551 9.68 -13.43 25.59
N LEU A 552 10.47 -14.51 25.74
CA LEU A 552 11.89 -14.43 26.08
C LEU A 552 12.72 -13.63 25.04
N GLY A 553 12.19 -13.43 23.84
CA GLY A 553 12.81 -12.59 22.82
C GLY A 553 14.13 -13.12 22.25
N ILE A 554 14.36 -14.42 22.34
CA ILE A 554 15.55 -15.11 21.83
C ILE A 554 15.68 -14.85 20.33
N ARG A 555 16.88 -14.57 19.87
CA ARG A 555 17.13 -14.29 18.44
C ARG A 555 16.70 -15.48 17.57
N HIS A 556 16.12 -15.16 16.41
CA HIS A 556 15.59 -16.13 15.44
C HIS A 556 14.38 -16.96 15.92
N ILE A 557 13.95 -16.81 17.17
CA ILE A 557 12.74 -17.47 17.67
C ILE A 557 11.55 -16.53 17.53
N GLY A 558 10.81 -16.73 16.45
CA GLY A 558 9.51 -16.11 16.19
C GLY A 558 8.37 -16.93 16.81
N ARG A 559 7.13 -16.47 16.64
CA ARG A 559 5.93 -17.19 17.15
C ARG A 559 5.84 -18.62 16.62
N GLU A 560 6.02 -18.81 15.32
CA GLU A 560 5.94 -20.15 14.70
C GLU A 560 7.03 -21.09 15.22
N THR A 561 8.24 -20.56 15.41
CA THR A 561 9.34 -21.34 15.99
C THR A 561 9.11 -21.67 17.45
N ALA A 562 8.60 -20.72 18.24
CA ALA A 562 8.25 -20.96 19.65
C ALA A 562 7.16 -22.05 19.79
N GLU A 563 6.14 -22.01 18.92
CA GLU A 563 5.11 -23.05 18.84
C GLU A 563 5.70 -24.40 18.40
N LEU A 564 6.61 -24.41 17.41
CA LEU A 564 7.29 -25.62 16.96
C LEU A 564 8.09 -26.24 18.11
N LEU A 565 8.92 -25.47 18.82
CA LEU A 565 9.72 -25.93 19.93
C LEU A 565 8.84 -26.45 21.09
N SER A 566 7.75 -25.74 21.42
CA SER A 566 6.83 -26.17 22.47
C SER A 566 6.17 -27.54 22.20
N LYS A 567 6.00 -27.90 20.92
CA LYS A 567 5.38 -29.18 20.48
C LYS A 567 6.38 -30.30 20.24
N ARG A 568 7.62 -29.98 19.90
CA ARG A 568 8.61 -30.97 19.43
C ARG A 568 9.67 -31.36 20.45
N LEU A 569 9.95 -30.48 21.41
CA LEU A 569 10.89 -30.80 22.47
C LEU A 569 10.20 -31.68 23.52
N ASP A 570 10.97 -32.60 24.12
CA ASP A 570 10.48 -33.52 25.15
C ASP A 570 10.44 -32.79 26.50
N TRP A 571 9.41 -31.97 26.69
CA TRP A 571 9.11 -31.37 27.98
C TRP A 571 8.64 -32.48 28.94
N GLU A 572 8.88 -32.36 30.24
CA GLU A 572 8.57 -33.41 31.21
C GLU A 572 7.22 -34.12 30.92
N LYS A 573 7.28 -35.42 30.61
CA LYS A 573 6.15 -36.25 30.21
C LYS A 573 5.12 -36.27 31.32
N ASN A 574 3.93 -35.68 31.07
CA ASN A 574 2.75 -35.57 31.91
C ASN A 574 2.65 -34.36 32.86
N ALA A 575 3.49 -33.36 32.75
CA ALA A 575 3.28 -32.13 33.48
C ALA A 575 2.21 -31.27 32.77
N GLU A 576 1.09 -30.97 33.42
CA GLU A 576 0.11 -29.99 32.92
C GLU A 576 0.69 -28.58 32.92
N THR A 577 1.67 -28.35 33.78
CA THR A 577 2.39 -27.05 33.94
C THR A 577 3.87 -27.26 34.19
N LEU A 578 4.68 -26.41 33.61
CA LEU A 578 6.12 -26.30 33.84
C LEU A 578 6.46 -25.01 34.57
N THR A 579 7.58 -25.03 35.29
CA THR A 579 8.21 -23.82 35.80
C THR A 579 9.23 -23.28 34.78
N PRO A 580 9.58 -21.98 34.81
CA PRO A 580 10.66 -21.43 34.00
C PRO A 580 12.03 -22.15 34.21
N SER A 581 12.31 -22.66 35.41
CA SER A 581 13.55 -23.40 35.70
C SER A 581 13.57 -24.80 35.07
N GLU A 582 12.41 -25.49 34.99
CA GLU A 582 12.30 -26.74 34.25
C GLU A 582 12.48 -26.52 32.73
N VAL A 583 11.97 -25.42 32.19
CA VAL A 583 12.25 -25.01 30.81
C VAL A 583 13.74 -24.80 30.60
N ALA A 584 14.41 -24.11 31.53
CA ALA A 584 15.87 -23.91 31.46
C ALA A 584 16.61 -25.25 31.43
N THR A 585 16.26 -26.19 32.32
CA THR A 585 16.86 -27.51 32.42
C THR A 585 16.71 -28.31 31.14
N THR A 586 15.50 -28.31 30.57
CA THR A 586 15.22 -28.96 29.28
C THR A 586 16.04 -28.36 28.15
N LEU A 587 16.07 -27.04 28.00
CA LEU A 587 16.84 -26.37 26.95
C LEU A 587 18.36 -26.55 27.09
N GLN A 588 18.88 -26.69 28.31
CA GLN A 588 20.31 -26.99 28.56
C GLN A 588 20.65 -28.43 28.17
N SER A 589 19.76 -29.39 28.48
CA SER A 589 20.00 -30.83 28.25
C SER A 589 19.94 -31.23 26.78
N ILE A 590 19.19 -30.50 25.94
CA ILE A 590 19.05 -30.79 24.51
C ILE A 590 20.35 -30.50 23.75
N GLY A 591 20.83 -31.47 22.98
CA GLY A 591 21.99 -31.33 22.09
C GLY A 591 21.69 -30.51 20.83
N GLU A 592 22.72 -29.89 20.27
CA GLU A 592 22.58 -29.16 18.98
C GLU A 592 22.11 -30.09 17.85
N GLU A 593 22.60 -31.33 17.80
CA GLU A 593 22.18 -32.32 16.79
C GLU A 593 20.70 -32.68 16.91
N GLU A 594 20.16 -32.76 18.12
CA GLU A 594 18.76 -32.99 18.37
C GLU A 594 17.89 -31.82 17.90
N LEU A 595 18.30 -30.58 18.20
CA LEU A 595 17.66 -29.37 17.69
C LEU A 595 17.64 -29.33 16.16
N LEU A 596 18.75 -29.70 15.51
CA LEU A 596 18.85 -29.77 14.05
C LEU A 596 18.01 -30.87 13.43
N SER A 597 17.63 -31.90 14.18
CA SER A 597 16.73 -32.96 13.71
C SER A 597 15.27 -32.50 13.57
N ILE A 598 14.92 -31.36 14.17
CA ILE A 598 13.58 -30.79 14.11
C ILE A 598 13.42 -30.04 12.78
N ASP A 599 12.46 -30.50 11.95
CA ASP A 599 12.14 -29.81 10.69
C ASP A 599 11.72 -28.36 10.95
N GLY A 600 12.42 -27.42 10.33
CA GLY A 600 12.25 -25.97 10.54
C GLY A 600 13.26 -25.33 11.53
N VAL A 601 14.13 -26.11 12.18
CA VAL A 601 15.22 -25.62 13.02
C VAL A 601 16.56 -25.71 12.28
N GLY A 602 17.09 -24.56 11.86
CA GLY A 602 18.43 -24.48 11.24
C GLY A 602 19.54 -24.17 12.23
N ALA A 603 20.80 -24.34 11.79
CA ALA A 603 22.01 -24.17 12.62
C ALA A 603 22.10 -22.79 13.31
N VAL A 604 21.66 -21.72 12.63
CA VAL A 604 21.67 -20.37 13.20
C VAL A 604 20.71 -20.25 14.41
N LEU A 605 19.55 -20.87 14.32
CA LEU A 605 18.57 -20.86 15.39
C LEU A 605 19.00 -21.77 16.56
N ALA A 606 19.47 -22.98 16.26
CA ALA A 606 19.94 -23.92 17.27
C ALA A 606 21.07 -23.29 18.11
N ARG A 607 22.06 -22.68 17.45
CA ARG A 607 23.15 -21.97 18.10
C ARG A 607 22.65 -20.80 18.97
N ALA A 608 21.77 -19.93 18.42
CA ALA A 608 21.24 -18.81 19.16
C ALA A 608 20.46 -19.23 20.42
N LEU A 609 19.74 -20.36 20.36
CA LEU A 609 19.03 -20.91 21.52
C LEU A 609 20.03 -21.41 22.59
N LYS A 610 21.08 -22.13 22.16
CA LYS A 610 22.12 -22.63 23.08
C LYS A 610 22.91 -21.49 23.72
N GLU A 611 23.39 -20.53 22.93
CA GLU A 611 24.06 -19.32 23.45
C GLU A 611 23.21 -18.59 24.48
N TRP A 612 21.90 -18.46 24.24
CA TRP A 612 20.98 -17.77 25.14
C TRP A 612 20.80 -18.52 26.46
N ILE A 613 20.65 -19.86 26.43
CA ILE A 613 20.42 -20.63 27.66
C ILE A 613 21.72 -20.88 28.45
N ASP A 614 22.88 -20.85 27.80
CA ASP A 614 24.19 -21.00 28.46
C ASP A 614 24.63 -19.72 29.21
N ASP A 615 24.01 -18.59 28.90
CA ASP A 615 24.20 -17.33 29.57
C ASP A 615 23.65 -17.38 31.02
N GLU A 616 24.48 -16.95 32.01
CA GLU A 616 24.11 -17.00 33.44
C GLU A 616 23.00 -16.01 33.78
N ASP A 617 23.01 -14.83 33.18
CA ASP A 617 22.00 -13.78 33.44
C ASP A 617 20.63 -14.21 32.95
N ASN A 618 20.55 -14.88 31.79
CA ASN A 618 19.31 -15.44 31.29
C ASN A 618 18.74 -16.57 32.16
N ARG A 619 19.63 -17.42 32.72
CA ARG A 619 19.19 -18.44 33.69
C ARG A 619 18.70 -17.81 35.00
N ALA A 620 19.41 -16.79 35.49
CA ALA A 620 18.99 -16.05 36.67
C ALA A 620 17.62 -15.37 36.45
N LEU A 621 17.38 -14.84 35.26
CA LEU A 621 16.08 -14.30 34.86
C LEU A 621 14.98 -15.37 34.92
N LEU A 622 15.23 -16.58 34.42
CA LEU A 622 14.24 -17.68 34.47
C LEU A 622 13.93 -18.05 35.92
N HIS A 623 14.90 -18.13 36.80
CA HIS A 623 14.66 -18.35 38.23
C HIS A 623 13.86 -17.19 38.87
N LYS A 624 14.15 -15.95 38.48
CA LYS A 624 13.41 -14.77 38.97
C LYS A 624 11.96 -14.80 38.54
N LEU A 625 11.68 -15.19 37.28
CA LEU A 625 10.33 -15.36 36.76
C LEU A 625 9.56 -16.47 37.50
N GLU A 626 10.21 -17.58 37.84
CA GLU A 626 9.62 -18.64 38.63
C GLU A 626 9.27 -18.16 40.05
N ASN A 627 10.20 -17.42 40.72
CA ASN A 627 9.97 -16.80 42.02
C ASN A 627 8.82 -15.76 41.97
N GLY A 628 8.65 -15.11 40.83
CA GLY A 628 7.50 -14.27 40.50
C GLY A 628 6.19 -15.03 40.30
N GLY A 629 6.17 -16.34 40.41
CA GLY A 629 4.98 -17.20 40.40
C GLY A 629 4.54 -17.65 39.02
N LEU A 630 5.39 -17.54 37.98
CA LEU A 630 5.05 -18.04 36.65
C LEU A 630 4.86 -19.56 36.64
N ARG A 631 3.82 -19.99 35.91
CA ARG A 631 3.53 -21.39 35.61
C ARG A 631 3.13 -21.48 34.14
N LEU A 632 3.81 -22.33 33.40
CA LEU A 632 3.70 -22.45 31.96
C LEU A 632 2.83 -23.66 31.64
N THR A 633 1.70 -23.43 30.98
CA THR A 633 0.83 -24.53 30.57
C THR A 633 1.40 -25.18 29.31
N VAL A 634 1.67 -26.46 29.37
CA VAL A 634 2.02 -27.26 28.19
C VAL A 634 0.71 -27.71 27.56
N SER A 635 0.54 -27.47 26.27
CA SER A 635 -0.55 -28.12 25.54
C SER A 635 -0.24 -29.61 25.53
N THR A 636 -0.75 -30.31 26.55
CA THR A 636 -0.79 -31.77 26.49
C THR A 636 -1.62 -32.07 25.25
N GLN A 637 -0.99 -32.51 24.20
CA GLN A 637 -1.67 -33.19 23.10
C GLN A 637 -2.34 -34.44 23.73
N GLY A 638 -3.53 -34.30 24.26
CA GLY A 638 -4.50 -35.40 24.15
C GLY A 638 -4.45 -35.68 22.65
N THR A 639 -4.11 -36.89 22.27
CA THR A 639 -3.91 -37.35 20.90
C THR A 639 -5.06 -36.88 20.03
N ILE A 640 -4.92 -35.59 19.53
CA ILE A 640 -5.86 -35.08 18.54
C ILE A 640 -5.62 -35.98 17.33
N PRO A 641 -6.62 -36.78 16.93
CA PRO A 641 -6.44 -37.70 15.82
C PRO A 641 -5.92 -36.92 14.60
N GLN A 642 -4.80 -37.33 14.06
CA GLN A 642 -4.15 -36.71 12.92
C GLN A 642 -4.88 -36.97 11.60
N ILE A 643 -6.22 -36.73 11.61
CA ILE A 643 -7.17 -37.07 10.54
C ILE A 643 -6.94 -36.27 9.25
N PHE A 644 -6.19 -35.15 9.33
CA PHE A 644 -5.91 -34.29 8.19
C PHE A 644 -4.46 -34.40 7.69
N THR A 645 -3.72 -35.43 8.12
CA THR A 645 -2.37 -35.69 7.60
C THR A 645 -2.39 -35.74 6.06
N ASP A 646 -1.47 -34.99 5.44
CA ASP A 646 -1.33 -34.82 3.98
C ASP A 646 -2.53 -34.14 3.28
N LYS A 647 -3.49 -33.60 4.01
CA LYS A 647 -4.59 -32.83 3.44
C LYS A 647 -4.25 -31.32 3.40
N ILE A 648 -4.57 -30.70 2.27
CA ILE A 648 -4.41 -29.26 2.07
C ILE A 648 -5.78 -28.60 2.05
N PHE A 649 -5.96 -27.63 2.94
CA PHE A 649 -7.17 -26.84 3.06
C PHE A 649 -6.96 -25.41 2.53
N VAL A 650 -8.03 -24.81 2.00
CA VAL A 650 -8.11 -23.38 1.72
C VAL A 650 -9.34 -22.83 2.40
N LEU A 651 -9.24 -21.70 3.08
CA LEU A 651 -10.35 -21.04 3.76
C LEU A 651 -10.80 -19.80 2.95
N THR A 652 -12.13 -19.65 2.78
CA THR A 652 -12.74 -18.53 2.08
C THR A 652 -14.06 -18.11 2.74
N GLY A 653 -14.38 -16.81 2.69
CA GLY A 653 -15.57 -16.27 3.35
C GLY A 653 -15.46 -16.15 4.86
N THR A 654 -16.57 -15.77 5.51
CA THR A 654 -16.71 -15.60 6.96
C THR A 654 -17.46 -16.82 7.52
N LEU A 655 -16.84 -17.54 8.45
CA LEU A 655 -17.47 -18.68 9.13
C LEU A 655 -18.46 -18.19 10.18
N PRO A 656 -19.60 -18.87 10.38
CA PRO A 656 -20.68 -18.41 11.26
C PRO A 656 -20.28 -18.21 12.72
N THR A 657 -19.51 -19.15 13.30
CA THR A 657 -19.13 -19.14 14.73
C THR A 657 -17.64 -19.27 14.97
N LEU A 658 -16.85 -19.75 13.99
CA LEU A 658 -15.41 -19.94 14.12
C LEU A 658 -14.64 -18.74 13.59
N GLY A 659 -13.65 -18.26 14.34
CA GLY A 659 -12.65 -17.34 13.85
C GLY A 659 -11.77 -17.99 12.77
N ARG A 660 -11.37 -17.23 11.74
CA ARG A 660 -10.53 -17.75 10.62
C ARG A 660 -9.20 -18.35 11.12
N GLU A 661 -8.57 -17.72 12.10
CA GLU A 661 -7.31 -18.21 12.68
C GLU A 661 -7.57 -19.45 13.57
N GLU A 662 -8.70 -19.52 14.22
CA GLU A 662 -9.14 -20.67 15.00
C GLU A 662 -9.36 -21.90 14.11
N ALA A 663 -10.08 -21.75 13.00
CA ALA A 663 -10.26 -22.82 12.02
C ALA A 663 -8.92 -23.29 11.42
N LYS A 664 -7.97 -22.37 11.16
CA LYS A 664 -6.62 -22.73 10.73
C LYS A 664 -5.86 -23.54 11.78
N ALA A 665 -5.95 -23.16 13.05
CA ALA A 665 -5.34 -23.89 14.14
C ALA A 665 -5.91 -25.31 14.23
N MET A 666 -7.24 -25.46 14.21
CA MET A 666 -7.92 -26.78 14.25
C MET A 666 -7.49 -27.71 13.12
N ILE A 667 -7.27 -27.18 11.91
CA ILE A 667 -6.76 -27.96 10.77
C ILE A 667 -5.31 -28.39 11.00
N LYS A 668 -4.45 -27.45 11.42
CA LYS A 668 -3.03 -27.73 11.67
C LYS A 668 -2.82 -28.73 12.80
N ASP A 669 -3.55 -28.58 13.89
CA ASP A 669 -3.48 -29.46 15.07
C ASP A 669 -3.85 -30.92 14.73
N ARG A 670 -4.59 -31.12 13.62
CA ARG A 670 -4.97 -32.45 13.09
C ARG A 670 -4.11 -32.90 11.91
N GLY A 671 -2.93 -32.26 11.70
CA GLY A 671 -1.95 -32.64 10.68
C GLY A 671 -2.20 -32.06 9.28
N GLY A 672 -3.23 -31.18 9.11
CA GLY A 672 -3.55 -30.56 7.84
C GLY A 672 -2.67 -29.36 7.50
N LYS A 673 -2.52 -29.06 6.22
CA LYS A 673 -1.82 -27.87 5.71
C LYS A 673 -2.84 -26.85 5.22
N VAL A 674 -2.61 -25.57 5.49
CA VAL A 674 -3.48 -24.48 5.02
C VAL A 674 -2.76 -23.67 3.95
N SER A 675 -3.39 -23.53 2.78
CA SER A 675 -2.87 -22.75 1.65
C SER A 675 -3.69 -21.48 1.44
N SER A 676 -3.06 -20.46 0.88
CA SER A 676 -3.71 -19.18 0.52
C SER A 676 -4.47 -19.24 -0.80
N ALA A 677 -4.15 -20.18 -1.71
CA ALA A 677 -4.75 -20.32 -3.02
C ALA A 677 -5.23 -21.75 -3.29
N VAL A 678 -6.31 -21.88 -4.07
CA VAL A 678 -6.84 -23.17 -4.52
C VAL A 678 -5.99 -23.70 -5.69
N SER A 679 -5.66 -24.98 -5.65
CA SER A 679 -4.90 -25.67 -6.69
C SER A 679 -5.39 -27.11 -6.84
N LYS A 680 -4.93 -27.83 -7.86
CA LYS A 680 -5.20 -29.28 -8.02
C LYS A 680 -4.71 -30.15 -6.87
N LYS A 681 -3.84 -29.60 -6.00
CA LYS A 681 -3.34 -30.29 -4.79
C LYS A 681 -4.23 -30.00 -3.55
N THR A 682 -5.17 -29.07 -3.64
CA THR A 682 -6.10 -28.72 -2.54
C THR A 682 -7.10 -29.84 -2.37
N ASN A 683 -7.28 -30.34 -1.14
CA ASN A 683 -8.22 -31.40 -0.82
C ASN A 683 -9.59 -30.85 -0.45
N TYR A 684 -9.62 -29.78 0.33
CA TYR A 684 -10.86 -29.16 0.83
C TYR A 684 -10.80 -27.64 0.77
N VAL A 685 -11.94 -27.04 0.44
CA VAL A 685 -12.15 -25.61 0.62
C VAL A 685 -13.22 -25.42 1.69
N LEU A 686 -12.82 -24.89 2.85
CA LEU A 686 -13.73 -24.50 3.93
C LEU A 686 -14.33 -23.12 3.60
N ALA A 687 -15.61 -23.11 3.24
CA ALA A 687 -16.32 -21.93 2.77
C ALA A 687 -17.33 -21.44 3.79
N GLY A 688 -17.23 -20.16 4.16
CA GLY A 688 -18.24 -19.45 4.94
C GLY A 688 -19.15 -18.57 4.07
N SER A 689 -19.93 -17.70 4.71
CA SER A 689 -20.73 -16.69 4.02
C SER A 689 -19.83 -15.72 3.25
N GLU A 690 -20.32 -15.20 2.12
CA GLU A 690 -19.59 -14.30 1.22
C GLU A 690 -18.25 -14.88 0.71
N ALA A 691 -18.24 -16.18 0.42
CA ALA A 691 -17.08 -16.85 -0.16
C ALA A 691 -16.78 -16.25 -1.55
N GLY A 692 -15.60 -15.63 -1.71
CA GLY A 692 -15.17 -14.99 -2.96
C GLY A 692 -14.66 -15.97 -4.03
N SER A 693 -13.86 -15.49 -4.99
CA SER A 693 -13.36 -16.22 -6.17
C SER A 693 -12.74 -17.59 -5.89
N LYS A 694 -12.23 -17.85 -4.68
CA LYS A 694 -11.70 -19.16 -4.29
C LYS A 694 -12.73 -20.27 -4.27
N LEU A 695 -14.01 -19.95 -4.06
CA LEU A 695 -15.10 -20.91 -4.17
C LEU A 695 -15.33 -21.32 -5.63
N ASP A 696 -15.25 -20.37 -6.55
CA ASP A 696 -15.39 -20.61 -7.97
C ASP A 696 -14.21 -21.40 -8.54
N ASP A 697 -12.99 -21.09 -8.07
CA ASP A 697 -11.78 -21.85 -8.37
C ASP A 697 -11.89 -23.30 -7.89
N ALA A 698 -12.44 -23.52 -6.69
CA ALA A 698 -12.65 -24.85 -6.14
C ALA A 698 -13.63 -25.67 -7.03
N LYS A 699 -14.75 -25.08 -7.41
CA LYS A 699 -15.74 -25.70 -8.32
C LYS A 699 -15.13 -26.01 -9.69
N ALA A 700 -14.36 -25.07 -10.26
CA ALA A 700 -13.70 -25.25 -11.56
C ALA A 700 -12.64 -26.37 -11.54
N LEU A 701 -11.96 -26.56 -10.43
CA LEU A 701 -10.94 -27.60 -10.25
C LEU A 701 -11.47 -28.91 -9.68
N GLY A 702 -12.77 -29.00 -9.35
CA GLY A 702 -13.39 -30.19 -8.76
C GLY A 702 -12.91 -30.47 -7.33
N VAL A 703 -12.50 -29.45 -6.59
CA VAL A 703 -12.07 -29.57 -5.19
C VAL A 703 -13.31 -29.62 -4.28
N ALA A 704 -13.29 -30.50 -3.29
CA ALA A 704 -14.38 -30.62 -2.33
C ALA A 704 -14.56 -29.32 -1.50
N VAL A 705 -15.77 -28.78 -1.53
CA VAL A 705 -16.15 -27.61 -0.74
C VAL A 705 -16.94 -28.10 0.46
N ILE A 706 -16.53 -27.69 1.64
CA ILE A 706 -17.17 -28.02 2.93
C ILE A 706 -17.55 -26.73 3.65
N ASP A 707 -18.65 -26.76 4.38
CA ASP A 707 -19.05 -25.67 5.26
C ASP A 707 -18.50 -25.87 6.69
N GLN A 708 -18.82 -24.94 7.59
CA GLN A 708 -18.38 -25.02 8.99
C GLN A 708 -18.98 -26.25 9.72
N GLU A 709 -20.21 -26.61 9.43
CA GLU A 709 -20.88 -27.74 10.08
C GLU A 709 -20.25 -29.08 9.65
N GLU A 710 -19.99 -29.23 8.36
CA GLU A 710 -19.29 -30.41 7.83
C GLU A 710 -17.84 -30.48 8.37
N PHE A 711 -17.15 -29.34 8.47
CA PHE A 711 -15.83 -29.29 9.08
C PHE A 711 -15.84 -29.71 10.54
N LEU A 712 -16.77 -29.20 11.36
CA LEU A 712 -16.93 -29.58 12.78
C LEU A 712 -17.25 -31.06 12.92
N LYS A 713 -18.12 -31.61 12.07
CA LYS A 713 -18.41 -33.06 12.05
C LYS A 713 -17.17 -33.90 11.73
N MET A 714 -16.32 -33.44 10.80
CA MET A 714 -15.07 -34.14 10.47
C MET A 714 -14.10 -34.22 11.65
N ILE A 715 -14.12 -33.24 12.53
CA ILE A 715 -13.25 -33.20 13.72
C ILE A 715 -13.88 -33.75 14.99
N GLY A 716 -15.15 -34.21 14.91
CA GLY A 716 -15.85 -34.79 16.04
C GLY A 716 -16.36 -33.79 17.07
N GLU A 717 -16.50 -32.50 16.69
CA GLU A 717 -17.09 -31.46 17.54
C GLU A 717 -18.54 -31.20 17.11
N GLU A 718 -19.47 -31.19 18.05
CA GLU A 718 -20.87 -30.80 17.79
C GLU A 718 -20.98 -29.28 17.69
N THR A 719 -21.79 -28.80 16.73
CA THR A 719 -22.05 -27.38 16.56
C THR A 719 -22.62 -26.80 17.85
N PRO A 720 -22.05 -25.72 18.43
CA PRO A 720 -22.67 -25.05 19.57
C PRO A 720 -24.07 -24.61 19.19
N LEU A 721 -25.08 -25.05 19.89
CA LEU A 721 -26.45 -24.56 19.72
C LEU A 721 -26.47 -23.05 19.97
N SER A 722 -26.92 -22.30 18.96
CA SER A 722 -27.03 -20.85 18.90
C SER A 722 -27.96 -20.28 19.99
#